data_8f27dca6c17734ed3e3461daed9051ca
#
_entry.id   8f27dca6c17734ed3e3461daed9051ca
#
_cell.length_a   1.000
_cell.length_b   1.000
_cell.length_c   1.000
_cell.angle_alpha   90.00
_cell.angle_beta   90.00
_cell.angle_gamma   90.00
#
_symmetry.space_group_name_H-M   'P 1'
#
loop_
_entity.id
_entity.type
_entity.pdbx_description
1 polymer ?
#
loop_
_entity_poly.entity_id
_entity_poly.type
_entity_poly.pdbx_seq_one_letter_code
_entity_poly.pdbx_strand_id
1 'polypeptide(L)'
;MKTFLLFLTVLLVTLSTTITAAVTVSELRCEHLTNPLGIDTPVPRLSWKIVDPDKTQGQHQTAYHILVATTPEKLAHADVWNSGVVKSEQSHLVPCGFKLQSGQDYYWKVQVWDKDGKPSAWSKTARFSAGLFERSDWKGEWIQHPNTTPDKQIWFRKKLTLDADVASAFIFAASMGYHELYVNGQKADERVLAPVLSRIDKRVLYVTYDVAPLLKKGENVVALWYDAGWTRHSGFVKNVNQAFLLQLNGTTKDGKTFSLQSDTSWKCAESYSRYYGGNFRYNEFGGEEIDGRNYRSDWNTVTFNDDSWKNAAKISPLKNETEPILSAQMMEPSRIIKTVSATEIVPIKTDNGDTIWRFDMGEQFTGYVDATFNGLAAGDVIDIKISNNSKDAAGVQGEKAGSLVICEFNQKQRYIARGENGEQFRNRFNYFGGRYIHLIGLKQPPKLTDVTGYVITSAGKRTGSFECSEPLWNKIYEIDRFTFEMCTPEGVTVDCPHRERLGYAVEGTFQTMWGLGLPCFDSAAFYVKNIRDWKDVQFPNGKFCVVAPQICDDYGSPLCGAAITTIAWEHYLVYGDKNVLEAAYEPGKRWLEFLNNYVVDGQLTPYSKNPGHFLGDWLLPGGRLEMGDNVLAIFYNNCIYAMTLEQWIKIAEELGRDQETSVYRERLAVIRKKTHEKYYNAQTGSYVNGDQLRTAAPLYAGVVPENLRAVMLNHLEKIMSKEDSYFDVGSFGRYPYFKTLFAYPQFQETVAKILAKTTYPGYGYFVNQGETVLPEAWEINLASRVNRTHIHTSYTGISGWFFKCLAGIEPLADNAGYRQFSIRPSVVKHLTHINATLETPYGLIESGWHLENNNVIFKIIVPVGTEAIVDLGDGEVKHLTSGFYQFERPQKEQKKK
;
A
#
# COMPACT_ATOMS: atom_id res chain seq x y z
N MET A 1 -24.38 71.12 59.38
CA MET A 1 -23.84 71.10 58.01
C MET A 1 -23.43 69.65 57.69
N LYS A 2 -24.28 68.96 56.93
CA LYS A 2 -24.09 67.57 56.56
C LYS A 2 -23.76 67.55 55.05
N THR A 3 -22.60 67.07 54.67
CA THR A 3 -22.14 66.92 53.30
C THR A 3 -22.54 65.55 52.79
N PHE A 4 -23.34 65.48 51.73
CA PHE A 4 -23.76 64.26 51.03
C PHE A 4 -22.64 63.86 50.08
N LEU A 5 -22.08 62.62 50.19
CA LEU A 5 -21.18 62.01 49.21
C LEU A 5 -22.07 61.14 48.30
N LEU A 6 -22.08 61.47 46.99
CA LEU A 6 -22.71 60.65 45.95
C LEU A 6 -21.69 59.63 45.45
N PHE A 7 -21.93 58.33 45.62
CA PHE A 7 -21.16 57.27 45.03
C PHE A 7 -21.72 56.97 43.63
N LEU A 8 -20.93 57.26 42.60
CA LEU A 8 -21.19 56.88 41.18
C LEU A 8 -20.55 55.52 40.93
N THR A 9 -21.35 54.42 40.88
CA THR A 9 -20.88 53.09 40.54
C THR A 9 -20.85 52.98 39.02
N VAL A 10 -19.67 53.03 38.38
CA VAL A 10 -19.47 52.75 36.96
C VAL A 10 -19.38 51.23 36.78
N LEU A 11 -20.39 50.66 36.17
CA LEU A 11 -20.42 49.24 35.77
C LEU A 11 -19.54 49.09 34.50
N LEU A 12 -18.31 48.64 34.66
CA LEU A 12 -17.47 48.22 33.54
C LEU A 12 -17.98 46.84 33.04
N VAL A 13 -18.75 46.87 31.96
CA VAL A 13 -19.00 45.65 31.17
C VAL A 13 -17.74 45.36 30.37
N THR A 14 -16.91 44.47 30.87
CA THR A 14 -15.81 43.91 30.07
C THR A 14 -16.42 42.96 29.03
N LEU A 15 -16.59 43.45 27.77
CA LEU A 15 -16.74 42.52 26.62
C LEU A 15 -15.46 41.73 26.51
N SER A 16 -15.49 40.51 27.02
CA SER A 16 -14.49 39.48 26.68
C SER A 16 -14.69 39.14 25.21
N THR A 17 -13.98 39.86 24.31
CA THR A 17 -13.78 39.34 22.95
C THR A 17 -12.95 38.09 23.06
N THR A 18 -13.60 36.91 22.97
CA THR A 18 -12.89 35.66 22.69
C THR A 18 -12.17 35.88 21.36
N ILE A 19 -10.84 36.03 21.44
CA ILE A 19 -10.02 36.00 20.23
C ILE A 19 -10.06 34.55 19.78
N THR A 20 -10.96 34.21 18.84
CA THR A 20 -10.93 32.93 18.12
C THR A 20 -9.61 32.83 17.38
N ALA A 21 -8.91 31.73 17.59
CA ALA A 21 -7.67 31.50 16.86
C ALA A 21 -7.94 31.44 15.35
N ALA A 22 -7.15 32.15 14.56
CA ALA A 22 -7.31 32.12 13.10
C ALA A 22 -7.06 30.72 12.54
N VAL A 23 -7.85 30.30 11.54
CA VAL A 23 -7.59 29.06 10.80
C VAL A 23 -6.18 29.08 10.23
N THR A 24 -5.54 27.90 10.18
CA THR A 24 -4.22 27.71 9.61
C THR A 24 -4.25 26.67 8.51
N VAL A 25 -3.24 26.69 7.63
CA VAL A 25 -3.10 25.74 6.52
C VAL A 25 -1.97 24.78 6.83
N SER A 26 -2.20 23.48 6.61
CA SER A 26 -1.24 22.41 6.82
C SER A 26 -1.27 21.35 5.70
N GLU A 27 -0.37 20.41 5.73
CA GLU A 27 -0.29 19.24 4.83
C GLU A 27 -0.45 19.60 3.36
N LEU A 28 0.42 20.49 2.85
CA LEU A 28 0.46 20.86 1.45
C LEU A 28 0.92 19.67 0.61
N ARG A 29 0.13 19.30 -0.42
CA ARG A 29 0.40 18.17 -1.30
C ARG A 29 0.31 18.55 -2.77
N CYS A 30 1.06 17.81 -3.59
CA CYS A 30 0.97 17.84 -5.03
C CYS A 30 0.78 16.39 -5.53
N GLU A 31 -0.28 16.11 -6.31
CA GLU A 31 -0.64 14.76 -6.79
C GLU A 31 -0.64 13.71 -5.66
N HIS A 32 -1.29 14.01 -4.56
CA HIS A 32 -1.37 13.21 -3.32
C HIS A 32 -0.08 13.10 -2.48
N LEU A 33 1.07 13.57 -2.96
CA LEU A 33 2.38 13.42 -2.31
C LEU A 33 2.83 14.72 -1.63
N THR A 34 3.61 14.59 -0.57
CA THR A 34 4.25 15.71 0.13
C THR A 34 5.61 16.00 -0.48
N ASN A 35 5.81 17.22 -1.00
CA ASN A 35 7.05 17.66 -1.65
C ASN A 35 7.60 16.65 -2.68
N PRO A 36 6.79 16.15 -3.64
CA PRO A 36 7.24 15.14 -4.58
C PRO A 36 8.32 15.67 -5.53
N LEU A 37 9.27 14.79 -5.87
CA LEU A 37 10.28 15.05 -6.88
C LEU A 37 9.96 14.27 -8.16
N GLY A 38 10.07 14.97 -9.29
CA GLY A 38 9.95 14.32 -10.60
C GLY A 38 8.52 13.97 -11.02
N ILE A 39 7.56 14.89 -10.82
CA ILE A 39 6.18 14.67 -11.26
C ILE A 39 6.11 14.51 -12.78
N ASP A 40 5.43 13.45 -13.27
CA ASP A 40 5.23 13.18 -14.71
C ASP A 40 3.85 13.65 -15.25
N THR A 41 3.12 14.44 -14.46
CA THR A 41 1.84 15.04 -14.83
C THR A 41 2.05 16.51 -15.26
N PRO A 42 1.80 16.88 -16.55
CA PRO A 42 2.09 18.24 -17.03
C PRO A 42 1.29 19.34 -16.34
N VAL A 43 0.09 19.06 -15.85
CA VAL A 43 -0.75 19.99 -15.07
C VAL A 43 -1.11 19.31 -13.76
N PRO A 44 -0.26 19.42 -12.73
CA PRO A 44 -0.52 18.77 -11.45
C PRO A 44 -1.60 19.47 -10.64
N ARG A 45 -2.11 18.77 -9.63
CA ARG A 45 -3.15 19.25 -8.73
C ARG A 45 -2.58 19.45 -7.33
N LEU A 46 -2.93 20.57 -6.70
CA LEU A 46 -2.50 20.93 -5.35
C LEU A 46 -3.61 20.66 -4.33
N SER A 47 -3.21 20.31 -3.12
CA SER A 47 -4.15 20.07 -2.01
C SER A 47 -3.56 20.61 -0.71
N TRP A 48 -4.43 21.01 0.20
CA TRP A 48 -4.07 21.46 1.56
C TRP A 48 -5.18 21.17 2.54
N LYS A 49 -4.82 21.00 3.82
CA LYS A 49 -5.78 20.88 4.91
C LYS A 49 -5.91 22.19 5.67
N ILE A 50 -7.12 22.46 6.15
CA ILE A 50 -7.42 23.62 6.99
C ILE A 50 -7.58 23.15 8.42
N VAL A 51 -6.85 23.75 9.34
CA VAL A 51 -6.90 23.44 10.76
C VAL A 51 -7.55 24.62 11.49
N ASP A 52 -8.62 24.34 12.19
CA ASP A 52 -9.27 25.22 13.15
C ASP A 52 -8.99 24.71 14.57
N PRO A 53 -8.09 25.36 15.34
CA PRO A 53 -7.76 24.92 16.69
C PRO A 53 -8.96 24.92 17.64
N ASP A 54 -9.90 25.84 17.43
CA ASP A 54 -11.09 25.98 18.28
C ASP A 54 -12.22 25.01 17.92
N LYS A 55 -12.03 24.24 16.81
CA LYS A 55 -13.05 23.29 16.30
C LYS A 55 -14.43 23.93 16.16
N THR A 56 -14.48 25.12 15.60
CA THR A 56 -15.67 25.95 15.43
C THR A 56 -16.67 25.25 14.51
N GLN A 57 -17.92 25.19 14.94
CA GLN A 57 -18.98 24.61 14.10
C GLN A 57 -19.23 25.45 12.84
N GLY A 58 -19.37 24.75 11.71
CA GLY A 58 -19.62 25.37 10.41
C GLY A 58 -18.38 26.06 9.78
N GLN A 59 -17.18 25.83 10.30
CA GLN A 59 -15.96 26.38 9.69
C GLN A 59 -15.71 25.77 8.32
N HIS A 60 -15.45 26.61 7.32
CA HIS A 60 -15.13 26.22 5.95
C HIS A 60 -14.32 27.29 5.25
N GLN A 61 -13.70 26.92 4.14
CA GLN A 61 -13.00 27.85 3.25
C GLN A 61 -14.01 28.55 2.34
N THR A 62 -13.88 29.87 2.19
CA THR A 62 -14.67 30.65 1.24
C THR A 62 -13.87 31.11 0.01
N ALA A 63 -12.54 31.19 0.15
CA ALA A 63 -11.63 31.54 -0.92
C ALA A 63 -10.21 31.00 -0.64
N TYR A 64 -9.40 30.92 -1.70
CA TYR A 64 -7.97 30.64 -1.61
C TYR A 64 -7.16 31.57 -2.52
N HIS A 65 -5.85 31.70 -2.24
CA HIS A 65 -4.87 32.37 -3.08
C HIS A 65 -3.59 31.56 -3.11
N ILE A 66 -3.19 31.09 -4.29
CA ILE A 66 -2.00 30.25 -4.50
C ILE A 66 -0.92 31.09 -5.20
N LEU A 67 0.32 30.97 -4.73
CA LEU A 67 1.51 31.52 -5.38
C LEU A 67 2.47 30.38 -5.70
N VAL A 68 2.98 30.34 -6.94
CA VAL A 68 4.00 29.36 -7.39
C VAL A 68 5.16 30.11 -8.02
N ALA A 69 6.38 29.71 -7.67
CA ALA A 69 7.61 30.33 -8.16
C ALA A 69 8.72 29.30 -8.41
N THR A 70 9.74 29.69 -9.19
CA THR A 70 10.92 28.86 -9.47
C THR A 70 11.91 28.81 -8.31
N THR A 71 11.85 29.74 -7.36
CA THR A 71 12.64 29.73 -6.12
C THR A 71 11.81 30.25 -4.94
N PRO A 72 12.15 29.94 -3.68
CA PRO A 72 11.43 30.46 -2.51
C PRO A 72 11.40 31.98 -2.43
N GLU A 73 12.50 32.66 -2.84
CA GLU A 73 12.64 34.11 -2.76
C GLU A 73 11.67 34.83 -3.73
N LYS A 74 11.39 34.19 -4.87
CA LYS A 74 10.48 34.72 -5.88
C LYS A 74 9.00 34.60 -5.53
N LEU A 75 8.63 33.83 -4.46
CA LEU A 75 7.23 33.70 -4.04
C LEU A 75 6.56 35.04 -3.67
N ALA A 76 7.35 36.10 -3.35
CA ALA A 76 6.79 37.40 -3.11
C ALA A 76 6.18 38.04 -4.38
N HIS A 77 6.73 37.71 -5.56
CA HIS A 77 6.32 38.17 -6.87
C HIS A 77 6.19 37.02 -7.88
N ALA A 78 5.56 35.93 -7.47
CA ALA A 78 5.43 34.65 -8.12
C ALA A 78 5.66 34.67 -9.65
N ASP A 79 6.85 34.18 -10.10
CA ASP A 79 7.27 34.22 -11.50
C ASP A 79 6.67 33.12 -12.37
N VAL A 80 5.93 32.16 -11.76
CA VAL A 80 5.29 31.06 -12.47
C VAL A 80 3.76 31.21 -12.50
N TRP A 81 3.13 31.32 -11.33
CA TRP A 81 1.67 31.43 -11.26
C TRP A 81 1.23 32.14 -9.98
N ASN A 82 0.29 33.04 -10.18
CA ASN A 82 -0.45 33.74 -9.14
C ASN A 82 -1.94 33.55 -9.45
N SER A 83 -2.65 32.75 -8.65
CA SER A 83 -4.09 32.52 -8.88
C SER A 83 -4.97 33.73 -8.63
N GLY A 84 -4.44 34.80 -7.96
CA GLY A 84 -5.27 35.76 -7.30
C GLY A 84 -6.16 35.12 -6.23
N VAL A 85 -7.08 35.90 -5.69
CA VAL A 85 -8.10 35.38 -4.75
C VAL A 85 -9.22 34.70 -5.54
N VAL A 86 -9.31 33.38 -5.40
CA VAL A 86 -10.34 32.57 -6.04
C VAL A 86 -11.41 32.22 -5.01
N LYS A 87 -12.65 32.64 -5.25
CA LYS A 87 -13.81 32.29 -4.40
C LYS A 87 -14.16 30.81 -4.65
N SER A 88 -13.81 29.93 -3.71
CA SER A 88 -14.02 28.48 -3.81
C SER A 88 -13.82 27.81 -2.45
N GLU A 89 -14.60 26.80 -2.18
CA GLU A 89 -14.45 25.89 -1.03
C GLU A 89 -13.46 24.75 -1.30
N GLN A 90 -13.02 24.59 -2.56
CA GLN A 90 -12.15 23.49 -2.95
C GLN A 90 -10.75 23.67 -2.34
N SER A 91 -10.29 22.68 -1.57
CA SER A 91 -8.94 22.62 -0.98
C SER A 91 -8.21 21.30 -1.34
N HIS A 92 -8.85 20.44 -2.14
CA HIS A 92 -8.32 19.14 -2.54
C HIS A 92 -8.33 19.01 -4.06
N LEU A 93 -7.19 18.56 -4.64
CA LEU A 93 -7.00 18.32 -6.09
C LEU A 93 -7.32 19.56 -6.95
N VAL A 94 -6.89 20.74 -6.51
CA VAL A 94 -7.02 22.01 -7.26
C VAL A 94 -6.01 22.02 -8.41
N PRO A 95 -6.44 22.05 -9.69
CA PRO A 95 -5.50 22.03 -10.81
C PRO A 95 -4.67 23.29 -10.87
N CYS A 96 -3.37 23.16 -11.18
CA CYS A 96 -2.50 24.30 -11.44
C CYS A 96 -2.94 25.06 -12.69
N GLY A 97 -2.89 26.39 -12.65
CA GLY A 97 -3.21 27.25 -13.79
C GLY A 97 -2.09 27.38 -14.83
N PHE A 98 -1.12 26.46 -14.83
CA PHE A 98 0.03 26.45 -15.75
C PHE A 98 0.50 25.02 -16.04
N LYS A 99 1.31 24.87 -17.09
CA LYS A 99 1.96 23.59 -17.41
C LYS A 99 3.40 23.57 -16.89
N LEU A 100 3.80 22.43 -16.34
CA LEU A 100 5.16 22.21 -15.89
C LEU A 100 6.16 22.18 -17.06
N GLN A 101 7.40 22.58 -16.81
CA GLN A 101 8.55 22.41 -17.70
C GLN A 101 9.38 21.22 -17.19
N SER A 102 9.78 20.34 -18.11
CA SER A 102 10.62 19.16 -17.80
C SER A 102 11.85 19.53 -16.95
N GLY A 103 12.03 18.79 -15.85
CA GLY A 103 13.18 18.94 -14.96
C GLY A 103 13.22 20.20 -14.09
N GLN A 104 12.16 21.01 -14.11
CA GLN A 104 12.10 22.29 -13.38
C GLN A 104 11.61 22.10 -11.94
N ASP A 105 12.17 22.85 -11.01
CA ASP A 105 11.78 22.92 -9.59
C ASP A 105 10.75 24.03 -9.36
N TYR A 106 9.80 23.79 -8.44
CA TYR A 106 8.72 24.71 -8.11
C TYR A 106 8.51 24.79 -6.61
N TYR A 107 8.27 26.02 -6.13
CA TYR A 107 7.93 26.33 -4.74
C TYR A 107 6.57 26.98 -4.70
N TRP A 108 5.77 26.67 -3.69
CA TRP A 108 4.44 27.20 -3.61
C TRP A 108 3.96 27.40 -2.17
N LYS A 109 2.99 28.27 -2.01
CA LYS A 109 2.27 28.52 -0.75
C LYS A 109 0.84 28.92 -1.05
N VAL A 110 -0.04 28.77 -0.04
CA VAL A 110 -1.45 29.12 -0.15
C VAL A 110 -1.90 29.91 1.07
N GLN A 111 -2.81 30.85 0.85
CA GLN A 111 -3.57 31.56 1.87
C GLN A 111 -5.05 31.25 1.65
N VAL A 112 -5.82 31.07 2.72
CA VAL A 112 -7.26 30.77 2.66
C VAL A 112 -8.07 31.81 3.43
N TRP A 113 -9.35 31.94 3.08
CA TRP A 113 -10.32 32.75 3.80
C TRP A 113 -11.31 31.82 4.49
N ASP A 114 -11.56 32.07 5.78
CA ASP A 114 -12.50 31.31 6.63
C ASP A 114 -13.97 31.63 6.29
N LYS A 115 -14.92 31.02 7.02
CA LYS A 115 -16.36 31.22 6.86
C LYS A 115 -16.82 32.67 7.00
N ASP A 116 -16.09 33.50 7.72
CA ASP A 116 -16.39 34.92 7.96
C ASP A 116 -15.65 35.83 6.97
N GLY A 117 -14.95 35.26 5.98
CA GLY A 117 -14.17 35.97 4.99
C GLY A 117 -12.86 36.56 5.52
N LYS A 118 -12.37 36.08 6.68
CA LYS A 118 -11.11 36.52 7.29
C LYS A 118 -9.94 35.70 6.73
N PRO A 119 -8.87 36.33 6.23
CA PRO A 119 -7.73 35.60 5.70
C PRO A 119 -6.89 34.95 6.79
N SER A 120 -6.39 33.73 6.52
CA SER A 120 -5.37 33.08 7.32
C SER A 120 -4.00 33.74 7.13
N ALA A 121 -3.00 33.36 7.91
CA ALA A 121 -1.61 33.53 7.50
C ALA A 121 -1.34 32.69 6.23
N TRP A 122 -0.29 33.06 5.45
CA TRP A 122 0.24 32.20 4.40
C TRP A 122 0.72 30.86 5.00
N SER A 123 0.50 29.77 4.29
CA SER A 123 1.08 28.47 4.64
C SER A 123 2.61 28.53 4.68
N LYS A 124 3.24 27.53 5.26
CA LYS A 124 4.66 27.25 5.00
C LYS A 124 4.85 27.03 3.50
N THR A 125 6.05 27.32 2.99
CA THR A 125 6.42 27.01 1.61
C THR A 125 6.56 25.49 1.45
N ALA A 126 5.90 24.96 0.41
CA ALA A 126 6.05 23.59 -0.06
C ALA A 126 6.79 23.57 -1.41
N ARG A 127 7.27 22.41 -1.82
CA ARG A 127 8.06 22.20 -3.04
C ARG A 127 7.50 21.04 -3.84
N PHE A 128 7.68 21.08 -5.15
CA PHE A 128 7.61 19.91 -6.04
C PHE A 128 8.51 20.15 -7.25
N SER A 129 8.98 19.09 -7.90
CA SER A 129 9.74 19.22 -9.14
C SER A 129 9.09 18.44 -10.28
N ALA A 130 9.23 18.92 -11.51
CA ALA A 130 8.83 18.18 -12.70
C ALA A 130 9.82 17.04 -13.01
N GLY A 131 9.31 15.94 -13.51
CA GLY A 131 10.10 14.89 -14.14
C GLY A 131 10.50 15.23 -15.57
N LEU A 132 10.94 14.22 -16.31
CA LEU A 132 11.20 14.30 -17.74
C LEU A 132 9.98 13.72 -18.46
N PHE A 133 9.24 14.54 -19.20
CA PHE A 133 7.95 14.16 -19.78
C PHE A 133 8.06 13.31 -21.02
N GLU A 134 9.05 13.64 -21.88
CA GLU A 134 9.21 13.02 -23.19
C GLU A 134 10.54 12.27 -23.29
N ARG A 135 10.61 11.24 -24.14
CA ARG A 135 11.87 10.53 -24.39
C ARG A 135 12.97 11.48 -24.90
N SER A 136 12.57 12.51 -25.63
CA SER A 136 13.49 13.55 -26.13
C SER A 136 14.13 14.42 -25.05
N ASP A 137 13.56 14.46 -23.85
CA ASP A 137 14.14 15.17 -22.69
C ASP A 137 15.35 14.43 -22.12
N TRP A 138 15.39 13.11 -22.33
CA TRP A 138 16.48 12.26 -21.92
C TRP A 138 17.62 12.31 -22.94
N LYS A 139 18.80 12.75 -22.49
CA LYS A 139 20.03 12.82 -23.30
C LYS A 139 20.98 11.66 -23.07
N GLY A 140 20.76 10.89 -22.00
CA GLY A 140 21.54 9.70 -21.67
C GLY A 140 21.25 8.51 -22.60
N GLU A 141 22.15 7.57 -22.60
CA GLU A 141 22.05 6.27 -23.26
C GLU A 141 21.82 5.17 -22.21
N TRP A 142 21.08 4.12 -22.59
CA TRP A 142 21.02 2.90 -21.79
C TRP A 142 22.38 2.22 -21.84
N ILE A 143 22.96 1.94 -20.66
CA ILE A 143 24.28 1.32 -20.53
C ILE A 143 24.26 0.14 -19.58
N GLN A 144 25.22 -0.77 -19.80
CA GLN A 144 25.44 -1.97 -18.98
C GLN A 144 26.93 -2.25 -18.80
N HIS A 145 27.28 -3.18 -17.90
CA HIS A 145 28.62 -3.75 -17.86
C HIS A 145 28.87 -4.66 -19.11
N PRO A 146 30.00 -4.53 -19.84
CA PRO A 146 30.16 -5.22 -21.13
C PRO A 146 30.11 -6.75 -21.04
N ASN A 147 30.42 -7.34 -19.89
CA ASN A 147 30.51 -8.78 -19.68
C ASN A 147 29.69 -9.22 -18.46
N THR A 148 28.49 -8.64 -18.27
CA THR A 148 27.66 -8.97 -17.08
C THR A 148 26.93 -10.30 -17.25
N THR A 149 26.66 -10.93 -16.09
CA THR A 149 25.74 -12.06 -15.94
C THR A 149 24.66 -11.67 -14.91
N PRO A 150 23.45 -12.28 -14.95
CA PRO A 150 22.34 -11.88 -14.08
C PRO A 150 22.62 -12.02 -12.57
N ASP A 151 23.57 -12.84 -12.17
CA ASP A 151 23.95 -13.02 -10.77
C ASP A 151 24.83 -11.92 -10.21
N LYS A 152 25.47 -11.11 -11.06
CA LYS A 152 26.41 -10.07 -10.63
C LYS A 152 25.70 -8.78 -10.25
N GLN A 153 26.17 -8.17 -9.18
CA GLN A 153 25.85 -6.78 -8.82
C GLN A 153 26.98 -5.89 -9.31
N ILE A 154 26.66 -4.79 -9.93
CA ILE A 154 27.62 -3.97 -10.68
C ILE A 154 27.72 -2.58 -10.08
N TRP A 155 28.93 -2.10 -9.91
CA TRP A 155 29.25 -0.71 -9.65
C TRP A 155 29.49 0.04 -10.94
N PHE A 156 28.87 1.22 -11.04
CA PHE A 156 29.10 2.20 -12.08
C PHE A 156 29.51 3.52 -11.45
N ARG A 157 30.40 4.29 -12.11
CA ARG A 157 30.78 5.60 -11.64
C ARG A 157 31.26 6.52 -12.75
N LYS A 158 31.12 7.82 -12.53
CA LYS A 158 31.56 8.88 -13.44
C LYS A 158 31.96 10.10 -12.63
N LYS A 159 33.18 10.63 -12.94
CA LYS A 159 33.68 11.90 -12.39
C LYS A 159 33.02 13.09 -13.09
N LEU A 160 32.78 14.16 -12.34
CA LEU A 160 32.23 15.44 -12.79
C LEU A 160 32.98 16.56 -12.09
N THR A 161 33.47 17.55 -12.86
CA THR A 161 34.10 18.76 -12.29
C THR A 161 33.14 19.94 -12.41
N LEU A 162 32.96 20.69 -11.34
CA LEU A 162 32.11 21.87 -11.27
C LEU A 162 32.95 23.11 -10.94
N ASP A 163 32.74 24.19 -11.70
CA ASP A 163 33.50 25.43 -11.54
C ASP A 163 33.00 26.32 -10.39
N ALA A 164 31.78 26.10 -9.95
CA ALA A 164 31.13 26.89 -8.90
C ALA A 164 30.25 26.02 -8.00
N ASP A 165 29.80 26.58 -6.86
CA ASP A 165 28.83 25.95 -5.96
C ASP A 165 27.49 25.74 -6.66
N VAL A 166 26.80 24.64 -6.28
CA VAL A 166 25.52 24.22 -6.84
C VAL A 166 24.35 24.97 -6.18
N ALA A 167 23.44 25.47 -7.00
CA ALA A 167 22.16 26.04 -6.56
C ALA A 167 21.04 24.99 -6.56
N SER A 168 20.92 24.19 -7.64
CA SER A 168 19.97 23.07 -7.75
C SER A 168 20.56 21.97 -8.60
N ALA A 169 20.22 20.71 -8.30
CA ALA A 169 20.65 19.57 -9.12
C ALA A 169 19.76 18.36 -8.89
N PHE A 170 19.24 17.78 -9.97
CA PHE A 170 18.44 16.55 -9.94
C PHE A 170 19.07 15.46 -10.78
N ILE A 171 19.08 14.24 -10.23
CA ILE A 171 19.36 13.03 -10.99
C ILE A 171 18.07 12.29 -11.25
N PHE A 172 17.80 12.00 -12.52
CA PHE A 172 16.75 11.10 -12.99
C PHE A 172 17.40 9.77 -13.33
N ALA A 173 17.00 8.69 -12.63
CA ALA A 173 17.61 7.37 -12.84
C ALA A 173 16.53 6.30 -13.04
N ALA A 174 16.60 5.61 -14.18
CA ALA A 174 15.77 4.46 -14.54
C ALA A 174 16.65 3.22 -14.63
N SER A 175 16.19 2.08 -14.13
CA SER A 175 16.93 0.82 -14.20
C SER A 175 16.04 -0.36 -14.55
N MET A 176 16.59 -1.27 -15.36
CA MET A 176 16.02 -2.59 -15.61
C MET A 176 16.41 -3.53 -14.46
N GLY A 177 15.82 -3.30 -13.28
CA GLY A 177 16.18 -3.91 -12.01
C GLY A 177 16.23 -2.84 -10.91
N TYR A 178 17.09 -3.03 -9.91
CA TYR A 178 17.25 -2.10 -8.79
C TYR A 178 18.55 -1.31 -8.88
N HIS A 179 18.57 -0.16 -8.22
CA HIS A 179 19.78 0.61 -8.00
C HIS A 179 19.81 1.33 -6.65
N GLU A 180 21.01 1.57 -6.15
CA GLU A 180 21.31 2.58 -5.13
C GLU A 180 22.20 3.66 -5.76
N LEU A 181 21.84 4.94 -5.56
CA LEU A 181 22.57 6.09 -6.08
C LEU A 181 23.45 6.70 -4.99
N TYR A 182 24.68 7.05 -5.36
CA TYR A 182 25.67 7.68 -4.48
C TYR A 182 26.26 8.91 -5.14
N VAL A 183 26.56 9.94 -4.35
CA VAL A 183 27.31 11.11 -4.76
C VAL A 183 28.40 11.37 -3.71
N ASN A 184 29.68 11.44 -4.15
CA ASN A 184 30.83 11.71 -3.29
C ASN A 184 30.93 10.79 -2.05
N GLY A 185 30.61 9.50 -2.19
CA GLY A 185 30.65 8.51 -1.11
C GLY A 185 29.38 8.42 -0.28
N GLN A 186 28.41 9.31 -0.44
CA GLN A 186 27.17 9.35 0.32
C GLN A 186 26.00 8.79 -0.51
N LYS A 187 25.14 7.96 0.08
CA LYS A 187 23.89 7.52 -0.53
C LYS A 187 22.97 8.72 -0.73
N ALA A 188 22.31 8.80 -1.89
CA ALA A 188 21.51 9.98 -2.24
C ALA A 188 20.26 10.15 -1.37
N ASP A 189 19.64 9.07 -0.90
CA ASP A 189 18.52 9.07 0.03
C ASP A 189 18.35 7.74 0.77
N GLU A 190 17.32 7.64 1.62
CA GLU A 190 17.06 6.48 2.49
C GLU A 190 16.24 5.36 1.81
N ARG A 191 15.86 5.51 0.54
CA ARG A 191 15.05 4.48 -0.16
C ARG A 191 15.84 3.19 -0.35
N VAL A 192 15.08 2.09 -0.40
CA VAL A 192 15.59 0.75 -0.70
C VAL A 192 14.79 0.14 -1.85
N LEU A 193 15.34 -0.86 -2.55
CA LEU A 193 14.68 -1.55 -3.68
C LEU A 193 14.11 -0.55 -4.71
N ALA A 194 14.91 0.42 -5.12
CA ALA A 194 14.51 1.46 -6.08
C ALA A 194 14.93 1.10 -7.52
N PRO A 195 14.08 1.41 -8.50
CA PRO A 195 12.69 1.84 -8.41
C PRO A 195 11.78 0.71 -7.91
N VAL A 196 10.57 1.07 -7.43
CA VAL A 196 9.56 0.07 -7.07
C VAL A 196 9.11 -0.71 -8.31
N LEU A 197 8.56 -1.90 -8.09
CA LEU A 197 8.21 -2.83 -9.16
C LEU A 197 7.14 -2.26 -10.10
N SER A 198 7.35 -2.45 -11.40
CA SER A 198 6.42 -2.16 -12.51
C SER A 198 6.48 -3.29 -13.53
N ARG A 199 5.65 -3.25 -14.56
CA ARG A 199 5.78 -4.12 -15.72
C ARG A 199 6.95 -3.67 -16.60
N ILE A 200 8.16 -4.10 -16.23
CA ILE A 200 9.45 -3.60 -16.75
C ILE A 200 9.57 -3.70 -18.28
N ASP A 201 9.02 -4.73 -18.92
CA ASP A 201 9.02 -4.90 -20.39
C ASP A 201 8.09 -3.93 -21.13
N LYS A 202 7.23 -3.21 -20.40
CA LYS A 202 6.30 -2.22 -20.96
C LYS A 202 6.54 -0.82 -20.40
N ARG A 203 6.82 -0.72 -19.10
CA ARG A 203 7.00 0.53 -18.38
C ARG A 203 8.13 0.41 -17.36
N VAL A 204 9.11 1.28 -17.45
CA VAL A 204 10.17 1.42 -16.45
C VAL A 204 9.93 2.69 -15.65
N LEU A 205 9.91 2.55 -14.33
CA LEU A 205 9.82 3.70 -13.44
C LEU A 205 11.20 4.30 -13.27
N TYR A 206 11.28 5.63 -13.34
CA TYR A 206 12.48 6.36 -12.95
C TYR A 206 12.27 7.07 -11.62
N VAL A 207 13.37 7.21 -10.90
CA VAL A 207 13.43 7.91 -9.61
C VAL A 207 14.14 9.24 -9.81
N THR A 208 13.60 10.29 -9.18
CA THR A 208 14.23 11.61 -9.14
C THR A 208 14.87 11.84 -7.78
N TYR A 209 16.15 12.22 -7.76
CA TYR A 209 16.95 12.49 -6.57
C TYR A 209 17.38 13.96 -6.56
N ASP A 210 17.19 14.66 -5.44
CA ASP A 210 17.80 15.97 -5.20
C ASP A 210 19.23 15.74 -4.69
N VAL A 211 20.20 16.03 -5.54
CA VAL A 211 21.62 15.83 -5.23
C VAL A 211 22.41 17.12 -5.03
N ALA A 212 21.72 18.28 -5.07
CA ALA A 212 22.36 19.58 -4.85
C ALA A 212 23.15 19.65 -3.53
N PRO A 213 22.62 19.13 -2.38
CA PRO A 213 23.36 19.14 -1.11
C PRO A 213 24.63 18.28 -1.09
N LEU A 214 24.74 17.31 -2.01
CA LEU A 214 25.84 16.34 -2.08
C LEU A 214 26.96 16.77 -3.05
N LEU A 215 26.67 17.69 -3.95
CA LEU A 215 27.61 18.23 -4.92
C LEU A 215 28.37 19.43 -4.37
N LYS A 216 29.62 19.61 -4.78
CA LYS A 216 30.51 20.72 -4.38
C LYS A 216 31.26 21.28 -5.55
N LYS A 217 31.75 22.51 -5.42
CA LYS A 217 32.75 23.07 -6.36
C LYS A 217 33.98 22.15 -6.41
N GLY A 218 34.55 21.94 -7.59
CA GLY A 218 35.66 21.05 -7.84
C GLY A 218 35.23 19.67 -8.29
N GLU A 219 36.04 18.66 -7.98
CA GLU A 219 35.78 17.29 -8.39
C GLU A 219 34.65 16.64 -7.58
N ASN A 220 33.78 15.96 -8.28
CA ASN A 220 32.69 15.15 -7.77
C ASN A 220 32.67 13.79 -8.46
N VAL A 221 32.01 12.82 -7.85
CA VAL A 221 31.69 11.53 -8.46
C VAL A 221 30.23 11.18 -8.26
N VAL A 222 29.57 10.78 -9.33
CA VAL A 222 28.26 10.13 -9.32
C VAL A 222 28.47 8.64 -9.48
N ALA A 223 27.93 7.83 -8.60
CA ALA A 223 28.11 6.39 -8.63
C ALA A 223 26.76 5.67 -8.42
N LEU A 224 26.62 4.50 -9.03
CA LEU A 224 25.41 3.70 -8.98
C LEU A 224 25.77 2.24 -8.72
N TRP A 225 25.12 1.62 -7.73
CA TRP A 225 25.18 0.19 -7.48
C TRP A 225 23.93 -0.45 -8.07
N TYR A 226 24.11 -1.31 -9.04
CA TYR A 226 23.05 -1.93 -9.84
C TYR A 226 22.88 -3.40 -9.49
N ASP A 227 21.62 -3.84 -9.47
CA ASP A 227 21.22 -5.24 -9.37
C ASP A 227 20.09 -5.56 -10.37
N ALA A 228 20.12 -6.74 -10.95
CA ALA A 228 19.13 -7.17 -11.95
C ALA A 228 17.71 -7.36 -11.39
N GLY A 229 17.55 -7.60 -10.08
CA GLY A 229 16.23 -7.74 -9.43
C GLY A 229 15.29 -8.67 -10.19
N TRP A 230 14.07 -8.22 -10.43
CA TRP A 230 13.03 -8.98 -11.12
C TRP A 230 13.34 -9.36 -12.57
N THR A 231 14.34 -8.74 -13.22
CA THR A 231 14.75 -9.16 -14.57
C THR A 231 15.36 -10.55 -14.61
N ARG A 232 15.73 -11.12 -13.45
CA ARG A 232 16.14 -12.53 -13.31
C ARG A 232 14.99 -13.50 -13.52
N HIS A 233 13.75 -13.06 -13.27
CA HIS A 233 12.57 -13.93 -13.30
C HIS A 233 12.10 -14.19 -14.73
N SER A 234 12.63 -15.23 -15.39
CA SER A 234 12.34 -15.55 -16.79
C SER A 234 10.86 -15.86 -17.11
N GLY A 235 10.05 -16.19 -16.10
CA GLY A 235 8.61 -16.43 -16.24
C GLY A 235 7.79 -15.15 -16.36
N PHE A 236 8.21 -14.07 -15.68
CA PHE A 236 7.45 -12.81 -15.62
C PHE A 236 8.04 -11.69 -16.46
N VAL A 237 9.30 -11.77 -16.82
CA VAL A 237 10.01 -10.75 -17.60
C VAL A 237 10.71 -11.40 -18.77
N LYS A 238 10.26 -11.08 -19.99
CA LYS A 238 10.81 -11.63 -21.22
C LYS A 238 11.49 -10.50 -22.02
N ASN A 239 12.56 -10.85 -22.75
CA ASN A 239 13.21 -9.96 -23.71
C ASN A 239 13.82 -8.68 -23.11
N VAL A 240 14.26 -8.71 -21.86
CA VAL A 240 14.94 -7.57 -21.21
C VAL A 240 16.45 -7.78 -21.15
N ASN A 241 17.20 -6.68 -21.17
CA ASN A 241 18.62 -6.59 -20.86
C ASN A 241 18.82 -5.92 -19.49
N GLN A 242 19.95 -6.19 -18.88
CA GLN A 242 20.36 -5.50 -17.64
C GLN A 242 20.94 -4.15 -18.02
N ALA A 243 20.24 -3.08 -17.71
CA ALA A 243 20.65 -1.75 -18.11
C ALA A 243 20.13 -0.68 -17.16
N PHE A 244 20.80 0.47 -17.15
CA PHE A 244 20.25 1.68 -16.53
C PHE A 244 20.43 2.88 -17.46
N LEU A 245 19.62 3.90 -17.23
CA LEU A 245 19.64 5.19 -17.88
C LEU A 245 19.66 6.27 -16.81
N LEU A 246 20.63 7.21 -16.88
CA LEU A 246 20.75 8.26 -15.89
C LEU A 246 21.00 9.61 -16.56
N GLN A 247 20.39 10.65 -16.00
CA GLN A 247 20.63 12.05 -16.37
C GLN A 247 20.68 12.92 -15.13
N LEU A 248 21.76 13.70 -14.99
CA LEU A 248 21.88 14.80 -14.04
C LEU A 248 21.66 16.11 -14.76
N ASN A 249 20.77 16.93 -14.27
CA ASN A 249 20.61 18.34 -14.66
C ASN A 249 20.80 19.23 -13.43
N GLY A 250 21.57 20.30 -13.56
CA GLY A 250 21.80 21.21 -12.44
C GLY A 250 22.13 22.63 -12.87
N THR A 251 22.08 23.54 -11.89
CA THR A 251 22.43 24.95 -12.04
C THR A 251 23.32 25.36 -10.89
N THR A 252 24.40 26.04 -11.20
CA THR A 252 25.33 26.61 -10.22
C THR A 252 24.81 27.95 -9.67
N LYS A 253 25.37 28.42 -8.54
CA LYS A 253 24.97 29.69 -7.91
C LYS A 253 25.26 30.92 -8.79
N ASP A 254 26.19 30.83 -9.75
CA ASP A 254 26.45 31.85 -10.76
C ASP A 254 25.53 31.75 -12.00
N GLY A 255 24.51 30.87 -11.96
CA GLY A 255 23.46 30.74 -12.97
C GLY A 255 23.80 29.90 -14.19
N LYS A 256 24.96 29.22 -14.23
CA LYS A 256 25.34 28.34 -15.33
C LYS A 256 24.69 26.98 -15.17
N THR A 257 24.20 26.40 -16.26
CA THR A 257 23.70 25.03 -16.29
C THR A 257 24.84 24.04 -16.47
N PHE A 258 24.70 22.84 -15.86
CA PHE A 258 25.58 21.71 -16.07
C PHE A 258 24.76 20.42 -16.16
N SER A 259 25.34 19.40 -16.79
CA SER A 259 24.67 18.11 -16.93
C SER A 259 25.67 16.96 -16.96
N LEU A 260 25.19 15.76 -16.60
CA LEU A 260 25.91 14.51 -16.76
C LEU A 260 24.93 13.46 -17.26
N GLN A 261 25.32 12.68 -18.28
CA GLN A 261 24.50 11.63 -18.85
C GLN A 261 25.19 10.27 -18.70
N SER A 262 24.39 9.20 -18.68
CA SER A 262 24.90 7.85 -18.86
C SER A 262 25.34 7.66 -20.32
N ASP A 263 26.59 7.22 -20.52
CA ASP A 263 27.22 6.93 -21.80
C ASP A 263 28.35 5.91 -21.63
N THR A 264 29.00 5.54 -22.72
CA THR A 264 30.09 4.56 -22.72
C THR A 264 31.38 5.03 -22.02
N SER A 265 31.47 6.26 -21.57
CA SER A 265 32.59 6.78 -20.78
C SER A 265 32.48 6.51 -19.28
N TRP A 266 31.34 5.98 -18.82
CA TRP A 266 31.20 5.53 -17.43
C TRP A 266 32.10 4.34 -17.16
N LYS A 267 32.73 4.33 -16.00
CA LYS A 267 33.52 3.19 -15.51
C LYS A 267 32.61 2.20 -14.78
N CYS A 268 32.87 0.89 -14.95
CA CYS A 268 32.10 -0.16 -14.29
C CYS A 268 32.98 -1.35 -13.88
N ALA A 269 32.56 -2.00 -12.78
CA ALA A 269 33.18 -3.21 -12.25
C ALA A 269 32.17 -4.09 -11.52
N GLU A 270 32.43 -5.39 -11.39
CA GLU A 270 31.69 -6.26 -10.50
C GLU A 270 31.90 -5.81 -9.04
N SER A 271 30.82 -5.77 -8.25
CA SER A 271 30.90 -5.47 -6.82
C SER A 271 31.39 -6.68 -6.03
N TYR A 272 31.57 -6.50 -4.71
CA TYR A 272 31.86 -7.61 -3.79
C TYR A 272 30.63 -8.45 -3.44
N SER A 273 29.47 -8.07 -3.94
CA SER A 273 28.19 -8.74 -3.69
C SER A 273 27.59 -9.32 -4.99
N ARG A 274 26.90 -10.44 -4.86
CA ARG A 274 26.16 -11.05 -5.95
C ARG A 274 24.89 -11.73 -5.46
N TYR A 275 23.95 -11.98 -6.37
CA TYR A 275 22.81 -12.85 -6.12
C TYR A 275 23.28 -14.29 -5.86
N TYR A 276 22.64 -14.97 -4.89
CA TYR A 276 23.06 -16.28 -4.43
C TYR A 276 21.88 -17.18 -4.05
N GLY A 277 22.03 -18.46 -4.29
CA GLY A 277 21.27 -19.52 -3.62
C GLY A 277 19.88 -19.87 -4.16
N GLY A 278 19.47 -19.33 -5.32
CA GLY A 278 18.18 -19.63 -5.93
C GLY A 278 18.12 -19.32 -7.41
N ASN A 279 16.89 -19.38 -7.99
CA ASN A 279 16.61 -19.06 -9.38
C ASN A 279 15.73 -17.80 -9.53
N PHE A 280 15.53 -17.03 -8.46
CA PHE A 280 14.66 -15.86 -8.35
C PHE A 280 13.24 -16.14 -8.90
N ARG A 281 12.61 -17.18 -8.37
CA ARG A 281 11.24 -17.61 -8.74
C ARG A 281 10.53 -18.23 -7.55
N TYR A 282 9.30 -18.67 -7.73
CA TYR A 282 8.48 -19.36 -6.75
C TYR A 282 9.29 -20.39 -5.93
N ASN A 283 9.26 -20.28 -4.60
CA ASN A 283 10.03 -21.07 -3.62
C ASN A 283 11.57 -20.94 -3.71
N GLU A 284 12.10 -20.07 -4.58
CA GLU A 284 13.54 -20.03 -4.88
C GLU A 284 14.07 -18.60 -5.07
N PHE A 285 13.62 -17.66 -4.24
CA PHE A 285 14.11 -16.27 -4.37
C PHE A 285 15.58 -16.08 -3.94
N GLY A 286 16.18 -17.08 -3.25
CA GLY A 286 17.57 -17.00 -2.83
C GLY A 286 17.87 -15.83 -1.91
N GLY A 287 19.06 -15.27 -2.06
CA GLY A 287 19.54 -14.11 -1.30
C GLY A 287 20.76 -13.51 -1.95
N GLU A 288 21.69 -13.02 -1.11
CA GLU A 288 22.92 -12.38 -1.55
C GLU A 288 24.15 -13.07 -0.94
N GLU A 289 25.23 -13.13 -1.69
CA GLU A 289 26.56 -13.49 -1.20
C GLU A 289 27.43 -12.23 -1.19
N ILE A 290 28.07 -11.96 -0.06
CA ILE A 290 29.06 -10.91 0.10
C ILE A 290 30.44 -11.54 0.29
N ASP A 291 31.38 -11.27 -0.63
CA ASP A 291 32.78 -11.64 -0.47
C ASP A 291 33.56 -10.50 0.21
N GLY A 292 33.71 -10.57 1.53
CA GLY A 292 34.41 -9.58 2.34
C GLY A 292 35.87 -9.36 1.91
N ARG A 293 36.53 -10.35 1.29
CA ARG A 293 37.91 -10.22 0.80
C ARG A 293 38.03 -9.16 -0.31
N ASN A 294 36.94 -8.93 -1.04
CA ASN A 294 36.84 -7.94 -2.12
C ASN A 294 36.19 -6.63 -1.67
N TYR A 295 35.95 -6.46 -0.35
CA TYR A 295 35.30 -5.28 0.20
C TYR A 295 36.07 -4.00 -0.16
N ARG A 296 35.33 -2.98 -0.63
CA ARG A 296 35.82 -1.64 -0.97
C ARG A 296 34.80 -0.62 -0.47
N SER A 297 35.13 0.09 0.61
CA SER A 297 34.27 1.15 1.14
C SER A 297 34.38 2.46 0.37
N ASP A 298 35.46 2.63 -0.41
CA ASP A 298 35.83 3.87 -1.10
C ASP A 298 35.48 3.91 -2.59
N TRP A 299 34.89 2.84 -3.14
CA TRP A 299 34.61 2.68 -4.58
C TRP A 299 33.82 3.83 -5.21
N ASN A 300 33.00 4.54 -4.42
CA ASN A 300 32.13 5.64 -4.83
C ASN A 300 32.64 7.02 -4.36
N THR A 301 33.94 7.13 -3.98
CA THR A 301 34.57 8.39 -3.58
C THR A 301 35.36 9.01 -4.72
N VAL A 302 35.63 10.31 -4.65
CA VAL A 302 36.40 11.07 -5.63
C VAL A 302 37.85 10.55 -5.76
N THR A 303 38.45 10.14 -4.63
CA THR A 303 39.86 9.70 -4.54
C THR A 303 40.10 8.28 -5.04
N PHE A 304 39.07 7.49 -5.25
CA PHE A 304 39.19 6.12 -5.75
C PHE A 304 39.78 6.10 -7.17
N ASN A 305 40.80 5.25 -7.39
CA ASN A 305 41.38 5.02 -8.70
C ASN A 305 40.60 3.93 -9.44
N ASP A 306 39.95 4.30 -10.55
CA ASP A 306 39.13 3.43 -11.40
C ASP A 306 39.78 3.14 -12.77
N ASP A 307 41.09 3.36 -12.92
CA ASP A 307 41.80 3.14 -14.19
C ASP A 307 41.70 1.70 -14.69
N SER A 308 41.66 0.72 -13.75
CA SER A 308 41.51 -0.69 -14.06
C SER A 308 40.08 -1.11 -14.42
N TRP A 309 39.10 -0.27 -14.18
CA TRP A 309 37.70 -0.57 -14.45
C TRP A 309 37.39 -0.50 -15.95
N LYS A 310 36.47 -1.33 -16.42
CA LYS A 310 36.02 -1.33 -17.80
C LYS A 310 35.16 -0.10 -18.07
N ASN A 311 35.09 0.30 -19.31
CA ASN A 311 34.09 1.23 -19.78
C ASN A 311 32.74 0.52 -19.94
N ALA A 312 31.66 1.19 -19.62
CA ALA A 312 30.30 0.69 -19.85
C ALA A 312 30.03 0.51 -21.36
N ALA A 313 29.13 -0.39 -21.69
CA ALA A 313 28.67 -0.64 -23.05
C ALA A 313 27.24 -0.10 -23.24
N LYS A 314 26.98 0.52 -24.39
CA LYS A 314 25.64 0.89 -24.82
C LYS A 314 24.82 -0.36 -25.11
N ILE A 315 23.56 -0.39 -24.73
CA ILE A 315 22.62 -1.50 -24.94
C ILE A 315 21.19 -0.99 -25.15
N SER A 316 20.36 -1.73 -25.88
CA SER A 316 18.90 -1.53 -25.82
C SER A 316 18.35 -2.15 -24.53
N PRO A 317 17.42 -1.50 -23.80
CA PRO A 317 16.81 -2.09 -22.60
C PRO A 317 16.00 -3.34 -22.92
N LEU A 318 15.44 -3.44 -24.13
CA LEU A 318 14.72 -4.61 -24.61
C LEU A 318 15.47 -5.28 -25.79
N LYS A 319 15.44 -6.62 -25.83
CA LYS A 319 16.13 -7.42 -26.87
C LYS A 319 15.55 -7.26 -28.27
N ASN A 320 14.34 -6.75 -28.40
CA ASN A 320 13.68 -6.41 -29.68
C ASN A 320 13.98 -4.97 -30.14
N GLU A 321 14.95 -4.30 -29.52
CA GLU A 321 15.40 -2.93 -29.82
C GLU A 321 14.32 -1.83 -29.62
N THR A 322 13.17 -2.16 -29.04
CA THR A 322 12.18 -1.16 -28.61
C THR A 322 12.57 -0.59 -27.24
N GLU A 323 12.01 0.55 -26.87
CA GLU A 323 12.18 1.12 -25.52
C GLU A 323 10.85 1.02 -24.75
N PRO A 324 10.89 0.69 -23.44
CA PRO A 324 9.72 0.76 -22.59
C PRO A 324 9.33 2.23 -22.33
N ILE A 325 8.08 2.45 -21.93
CA ILE A 325 7.63 3.77 -21.49
C ILE A 325 8.40 4.14 -20.23
N LEU A 326 9.03 5.32 -20.22
CA LEU A 326 9.62 5.92 -19.02
C LEU A 326 8.53 6.69 -18.27
N SER A 327 8.35 6.41 -16.99
CA SER A 327 7.39 7.11 -16.12
C SER A 327 8.00 7.39 -14.75
N ALA A 328 7.65 8.51 -14.14
CA ALA A 328 8.10 8.80 -12.79
C ALA A 328 7.51 7.83 -11.76
N GLN A 329 8.28 7.53 -10.73
CA GLN A 329 7.77 6.83 -9.54
C GLN A 329 6.92 7.81 -8.71
N MET A 330 5.63 7.89 -9.01
CA MET A 330 4.66 8.79 -8.38
C MET A 330 3.97 8.12 -7.19
N MET A 331 4.76 7.55 -6.27
CA MET A 331 4.29 6.97 -5.01
C MET A 331 5.41 6.97 -3.98
N GLU A 332 5.05 6.71 -2.72
CA GLU A 332 6.02 6.56 -1.64
C GLU A 332 7.05 5.47 -1.94
N PRO A 333 8.34 5.71 -1.65
CA PRO A 333 9.38 4.72 -1.86
C PRO A 333 9.32 3.58 -0.83
N SER A 334 9.94 2.46 -1.16
CA SER A 334 10.28 1.44 -0.17
C SER A 334 11.31 1.99 0.80
N ARG A 335 11.07 1.79 2.10
CA ARG A 335 11.93 2.30 3.19
C ARG A 335 11.96 1.36 4.37
N ILE A 336 12.98 1.50 5.21
CA ILE A 336 13.05 0.85 6.52
C ILE A 336 12.14 1.62 7.49
N ILE A 337 11.21 0.91 8.14
CA ILE A 337 10.25 1.51 9.09
C ILE A 337 10.44 1.07 10.54
N LYS A 338 11.16 -0.03 10.77
CA LYS A 338 11.33 -0.62 12.10
C LYS A 338 12.62 -1.43 12.15
N THR A 339 13.30 -1.38 13.30
CA THR A 339 14.39 -2.29 13.67
C THR A 339 13.83 -3.41 14.53
N VAL A 340 14.24 -4.66 14.25
CA VAL A 340 13.86 -5.87 14.98
C VAL A 340 15.09 -6.45 15.65
N SER A 341 15.07 -6.58 16.97
CA SER A 341 16.15 -7.16 17.76
C SER A 341 15.86 -8.61 18.07
N ALA A 342 16.90 -9.45 18.07
CA ALA A 342 16.77 -10.82 18.52
C ALA A 342 16.41 -10.88 20.02
N THR A 343 15.53 -11.80 20.38
CA THR A 343 15.07 -12.02 21.75
C THR A 343 15.74 -13.21 22.42
N GLU A 344 16.22 -14.19 21.64
CA GLU A 344 16.84 -15.42 22.12
C GLU A 344 17.86 -15.95 21.11
N ILE A 345 18.92 -16.62 21.61
CA ILE A 345 19.85 -17.45 20.80
C ILE A 345 19.78 -18.87 21.28
N VAL A 346 19.54 -19.80 20.36
CA VAL A 346 19.49 -21.23 20.64
C VAL A 346 20.58 -21.95 19.85
N PRO A 347 21.56 -22.59 20.52
CA PRO A 347 22.53 -23.44 19.84
C PRO A 347 21.89 -24.79 19.42
N ILE A 348 22.01 -25.14 18.15
CA ILE A 348 21.53 -26.40 17.58
C ILE A 348 22.75 -27.23 17.20
N LYS A 349 22.93 -28.41 17.81
CA LYS A 349 23.98 -29.33 17.44
C LYS A 349 23.54 -30.13 16.22
N THR A 350 24.42 -30.21 15.22
CA THR A 350 24.25 -31.08 14.06
C THR A 350 24.87 -32.45 14.32
N ASP A 351 24.50 -33.42 13.50
CA ASP A 351 25.07 -34.79 13.60
C ASP A 351 26.59 -34.80 13.36
N ASN A 352 27.13 -33.84 12.64
CA ASN A 352 28.57 -33.66 12.38
C ASN A 352 29.32 -32.98 13.52
N GLY A 353 28.63 -32.59 14.59
CA GLY A 353 29.21 -31.88 15.73
C GLY A 353 29.29 -30.34 15.57
N ASP A 354 28.96 -29.82 14.42
CA ASP A 354 28.88 -28.37 14.20
C ASP A 354 27.75 -27.71 15.01
N THR A 355 27.84 -26.42 15.24
CA THR A 355 26.80 -25.65 15.91
C THR A 355 26.16 -24.67 14.94
N ILE A 356 24.84 -24.76 14.78
CA ILE A 356 23.99 -23.75 14.14
C ILE A 356 23.47 -22.83 15.23
N TRP A 357 23.63 -21.52 15.08
CA TRP A 357 23.15 -20.53 16.03
C TRP A 357 21.83 -19.94 15.51
N ARG A 358 20.70 -20.31 16.12
CA ARG A 358 19.37 -19.79 15.80
C ARG A 358 19.06 -18.58 16.66
N PHE A 359 18.77 -17.48 15.99
CA PHE A 359 18.24 -16.26 16.59
C PHE A 359 16.72 -16.25 16.42
N ASP A 360 15.96 -16.16 17.50
CA ASP A 360 14.54 -15.84 17.49
C ASP A 360 14.38 -14.32 17.51
N MET A 361 13.79 -13.74 16.47
CA MET A 361 13.56 -12.31 16.34
C MET A 361 12.29 -11.84 17.06
N GLY A 362 11.58 -12.74 17.75
CA GLY A 362 10.37 -12.44 18.52
C GLY A 362 9.12 -12.22 17.67
N GLU A 363 9.27 -11.86 16.41
CA GLU A 363 8.17 -11.59 15.47
C GLU A 363 8.51 -12.00 14.05
N GLN A 364 7.48 -12.29 13.24
CA GLN A 364 7.63 -12.43 11.80
C GLN A 364 7.85 -11.05 11.18
N PHE A 365 8.77 -10.92 10.21
CA PHE A 365 8.99 -9.67 9.50
C PHE A 365 9.49 -9.87 8.07
N THR A 366 9.33 -8.84 7.26
CA THR A 366 9.83 -8.78 5.87
C THR A 366 10.90 -7.70 5.78
N GLY A 367 12.07 -8.06 5.24
CA GLY A 367 13.09 -7.04 5.02
C GLY A 367 14.51 -7.54 4.96
N TYR A 368 15.40 -6.87 5.70
CA TYR A 368 16.84 -7.08 5.68
C TYR A 368 17.35 -7.61 7.02
N VAL A 369 18.53 -8.22 6.97
CA VAL A 369 19.30 -8.63 8.16
C VAL A 369 20.70 -8.04 8.11
N ASP A 370 21.14 -7.49 9.23
CA ASP A 370 22.53 -7.23 9.54
C ASP A 370 23.06 -8.35 10.44
N ALA A 371 24.24 -8.85 10.09
CA ALA A 371 24.99 -9.75 10.95
C ALA A 371 26.42 -9.26 11.12
N THR A 372 26.90 -9.21 12.36
CA THR A 372 28.28 -8.81 12.70
C THR A 372 29.07 -10.03 13.13
N PHE A 373 30.27 -10.17 12.57
CA PHE A 373 31.13 -11.33 12.77
C PHE A 373 32.45 -10.97 13.44
N ASN A 374 32.89 -11.83 14.35
CA ASN A 374 34.18 -11.71 15.04
C ASN A 374 34.91 -13.05 15.07
N GLY A 375 36.24 -13.04 15.12
CA GLY A 375 37.07 -14.22 15.28
C GLY A 375 37.07 -15.18 14.07
N LEU A 376 36.75 -14.66 12.86
CA LEU A 376 36.83 -15.41 11.61
C LEU A 376 38.21 -15.25 10.96
N ALA A 377 38.68 -16.29 10.27
CA ALA A 377 39.83 -16.21 9.38
C ALA A 377 39.39 -15.79 7.96
N ALA A 378 40.33 -15.20 7.19
CA ALA A 378 40.06 -14.87 5.80
C ALA A 378 39.68 -16.12 4.99
N GLY A 379 38.54 -16.08 4.32
CA GLY A 379 38.00 -17.23 3.56
C GLY A 379 37.00 -18.10 4.35
N ASP A 380 36.83 -17.91 5.67
CA ASP A 380 35.75 -18.58 6.40
C ASP A 380 34.39 -18.20 5.80
N VAL A 381 33.52 -19.19 5.68
CA VAL A 381 32.18 -19.03 5.08
C VAL A 381 31.13 -19.10 6.17
N ILE A 382 30.30 -18.06 6.22
CA ILE A 382 29.10 -18.03 7.08
C ILE A 382 27.88 -18.09 6.19
N ASP A 383 27.10 -19.16 6.33
CA ASP A 383 25.75 -19.24 5.73
C ASP A 383 24.71 -18.66 6.70
N ILE A 384 23.86 -17.79 6.18
CA ILE A 384 22.73 -17.19 6.88
C ILE A 384 21.46 -17.75 6.25
N LYS A 385 20.66 -18.47 7.02
CA LYS A 385 19.43 -19.12 6.55
C LYS A 385 18.24 -18.62 7.33
N ILE A 386 17.07 -18.51 6.68
CA ILE A 386 15.89 -17.89 7.26
C ILE A 386 14.70 -18.84 7.20
N SER A 387 13.94 -18.93 8.30
CA SER A 387 12.70 -19.70 8.37
C SER A 387 11.59 -18.94 9.10
N ASN A 388 10.34 -19.28 8.77
CA ASN A 388 9.14 -18.84 9.48
C ASN A 388 8.87 -19.71 10.70
N ASN A 389 9.13 -21.00 10.56
CA ASN A 389 8.85 -22.04 11.54
C ASN A 389 10.11 -22.41 12.34
N SER A 390 9.93 -22.75 13.61
CA SER A 390 11.00 -23.26 14.47
C SER A 390 11.11 -24.78 14.45
N LYS A 391 10.00 -25.47 14.21
CA LYS A 391 9.89 -26.94 14.28
C LYS A 391 9.39 -27.51 12.96
N ASP A 392 9.78 -28.74 12.68
CA ASP A 392 9.23 -29.52 11.59
C ASP A 392 7.77 -29.88 11.88
N ALA A 393 6.84 -29.06 11.38
CA ALA A 393 5.47 -29.50 11.18
C ALA A 393 5.45 -30.43 9.95
N ALA A 394 4.68 -31.51 9.97
CA ALA A 394 4.61 -32.45 8.87
C ALA A 394 4.42 -31.73 7.52
N GLY A 395 5.45 -31.80 6.64
CA GLY A 395 5.46 -31.25 5.27
C GLY A 395 5.98 -29.85 5.09
N VAL A 396 6.63 -29.20 6.06
CA VAL A 396 7.39 -27.99 5.81
C VAL A 396 8.47 -28.28 4.76
N GLN A 397 8.41 -27.59 3.62
CA GLN A 397 9.44 -27.66 2.57
C GLN A 397 10.62 -26.78 2.99
N GLY A 398 11.80 -27.38 3.22
CA GLY A 398 12.97 -26.63 3.60
C GLY A 398 14.10 -27.51 4.10
N GLU A 399 15.21 -26.87 4.43
CA GLU A 399 16.35 -27.54 5.05
C GLU A 399 16.11 -27.70 6.55
N LYS A 400 16.56 -28.86 7.10
CA LYS A 400 16.35 -29.23 8.49
C LYS A 400 17.65 -29.59 9.17
N ALA A 401 17.69 -29.39 10.50
CA ALA A 401 18.70 -29.97 11.40
C ALA A 401 17.96 -30.72 12.51
N GLY A 402 17.93 -32.04 12.41
CA GLY A 402 17.07 -32.89 13.23
C GLY A 402 15.57 -32.55 13.02
N SER A 403 14.88 -32.18 14.11
CA SER A 403 13.45 -31.80 14.09
C SER A 403 13.24 -30.30 13.87
N LEU A 404 14.29 -29.53 13.58
CA LEU A 404 14.21 -28.05 13.47
C LEU A 404 14.33 -27.63 12.01
N VAL A 405 13.48 -26.70 11.59
CA VAL A 405 13.57 -26.05 10.29
C VAL A 405 14.60 -24.93 10.37
N ILE A 406 15.57 -24.93 9.45
CA ILE A 406 16.64 -23.94 9.40
C ILE A 406 16.60 -23.06 8.15
N CYS A 407 15.89 -23.46 7.11
CA CYS A 407 15.70 -22.70 5.90
C CYS A 407 14.39 -23.05 5.23
N GLU A 408 13.56 -22.09 4.93
CA GLU A 408 12.34 -22.26 4.13
C GLU A 408 12.41 -21.46 2.83
N PHE A 409 11.76 -21.97 1.78
CA PHE A 409 11.62 -21.26 0.49
C PHE A 409 12.95 -20.80 -0.11
N ASN A 410 14.04 -21.56 0.18
CA ASN A 410 15.41 -21.28 -0.29
C ASN A 410 15.93 -19.89 0.06
N GLN A 411 15.53 -19.32 1.21
CA GLN A 411 15.98 -18.02 1.70
C GLN A 411 17.38 -18.12 2.30
N LYS A 412 18.42 -17.94 1.48
CA LYS A 412 19.82 -18.14 1.83
C LYS A 412 20.64 -16.88 1.57
N GLN A 413 21.50 -16.53 2.52
CA GLN A 413 22.51 -15.51 2.38
C GLN A 413 23.87 -16.11 2.66
N ARG A 414 24.95 -15.49 2.20
CA ARG A 414 26.31 -15.98 2.48
C ARG A 414 27.28 -14.82 2.69
N TYR A 415 28.14 -14.97 3.66
CA TYR A 415 29.30 -14.10 3.86
C TYR A 415 30.60 -14.90 3.77
N ILE A 416 31.59 -14.37 3.02
CA ILE A 416 32.95 -14.88 2.97
C ILE A 416 33.84 -13.88 3.72
N ALA A 417 34.45 -14.31 4.83
CA ALA A 417 35.19 -13.45 5.73
C ALA A 417 36.49 -12.91 5.13
N ARG A 418 36.85 -11.69 5.49
CA ARG A 418 38.18 -11.09 5.16
C ARG A 418 39.22 -11.30 6.27
N GLY A 419 38.81 -11.74 7.49
CA GLY A 419 39.69 -12.03 8.60
C GLY A 419 39.86 -10.88 9.59
N GLU A 420 38.92 -9.96 9.67
CA GLU A 420 38.90 -8.84 10.61
C GLU A 420 37.80 -8.99 11.66
N ASN A 421 37.94 -8.34 12.82
CA ASN A 421 36.86 -8.26 13.81
C ASN A 421 35.85 -7.18 13.40
N GLY A 422 34.56 -7.43 13.69
CA GLY A 422 33.49 -6.49 13.38
C GLY A 422 33.11 -6.44 11.89
N GLU A 423 33.42 -7.50 11.13
CA GLU A 423 32.93 -7.64 9.77
C GLU A 423 31.42 -7.71 9.73
N GLN A 424 30.81 -7.10 8.70
CA GLN A 424 29.37 -6.98 8.61
C GLN A 424 28.82 -7.53 7.29
N PHE A 425 27.73 -8.26 7.42
CA PHE A 425 26.83 -8.62 6.32
C PHE A 425 25.59 -7.75 6.38
N ARG A 426 25.12 -7.21 5.25
CA ARG A 426 23.79 -6.63 5.05
C ARG A 426 23.34 -6.91 3.63
N ASN A 427 22.18 -7.58 3.44
CA ASN A 427 21.56 -7.69 2.11
C ASN A 427 20.94 -6.33 1.69
N ARG A 428 20.85 -6.08 0.35
CA ARG A 428 20.46 -4.78 -0.24
C ARG A 428 19.34 -4.88 -1.26
N PHE A 429 19.45 -5.83 -2.17
CA PHE A 429 18.61 -5.93 -3.37
C PHE A 429 17.69 -7.17 -3.35
N ASN A 430 17.80 -7.98 -2.32
CA ASN A 430 16.90 -9.11 -2.11
C ASN A 430 16.46 -9.15 -0.65
N TYR A 431 15.16 -9.09 -0.41
CA TYR A 431 14.57 -9.16 0.93
C TYR A 431 14.16 -10.61 1.26
N PHE A 432 13.78 -10.84 2.48
CA PHE A 432 13.25 -12.12 2.95
C PHE A 432 12.01 -11.89 3.83
N GLY A 433 11.29 -12.99 4.14
CA GLY A 433 10.26 -13.02 5.16
C GLY A 433 10.49 -14.17 6.14
N GLY A 434 10.44 -13.91 7.44
CA GLY A 434 10.65 -14.93 8.45
C GLY A 434 10.80 -14.38 9.87
N ARG A 435 11.00 -15.29 10.82
CA ARG A 435 11.21 -14.99 12.24
C ARG A 435 12.56 -15.49 12.76
N TYR A 436 13.04 -16.62 12.23
CA TYR A 436 14.24 -17.28 12.73
C TYR A 436 15.39 -17.09 11.77
N ILE A 437 16.51 -16.54 12.27
CA ILE A 437 17.76 -16.36 11.55
C ILE A 437 18.76 -17.39 12.06
N HIS A 438 19.37 -18.15 11.15
CA HIS A 438 20.32 -19.22 11.48
C HIS A 438 21.69 -18.86 10.93
N LEU A 439 22.68 -18.74 11.80
CA LEU A 439 24.09 -18.54 11.44
C LEU A 439 24.83 -19.88 11.52
N ILE A 440 25.50 -20.28 10.42
CA ILE A 440 26.23 -21.55 10.26
C ILE A 440 27.67 -21.22 9.87
N GLY A 441 28.65 -21.85 10.54
CA GLY A 441 30.08 -21.65 10.26
C GLY A 441 30.80 -20.73 11.24
N LEU A 442 30.11 -20.17 12.24
CA LEU A 442 30.75 -19.36 13.29
C LEU A 442 31.70 -20.21 14.14
N LYS A 443 32.88 -19.68 14.44
CA LYS A 443 33.90 -20.31 15.29
C LYS A 443 33.69 -20.06 16.79
N GLN A 444 32.94 -19.04 17.14
CA GLN A 444 32.66 -18.61 18.53
C GLN A 444 31.16 -18.34 18.71
N PRO A 445 30.61 -18.50 19.93
CA PRO A 445 29.24 -18.14 20.22
C PRO A 445 28.97 -16.66 19.93
N PRO A 446 27.88 -16.33 19.18
CA PRO A 446 27.49 -14.96 18.92
C PRO A 446 26.77 -14.35 20.13
N LYS A 447 26.63 -13.01 20.11
CA LYS A 447 25.81 -12.23 21.05
C LYS A 447 24.45 -11.92 20.41
N LEU A 448 23.43 -11.65 21.24
CA LEU A 448 22.10 -11.22 20.76
C LEU A 448 22.20 -10.00 19.84
N THR A 449 23.12 -9.08 20.12
CA THR A 449 23.34 -7.85 19.35
C THR A 449 24.05 -8.06 18.01
N ASP A 450 24.54 -9.27 17.73
CA ASP A 450 25.25 -9.54 16.48
C ASP A 450 24.30 -9.74 15.28
N VAL A 451 22.99 -9.88 15.54
CA VAL A 451 21.97 -9.97 14.48
C VAL A 451 20.88 -8.92 14.71
N THR A 452 20.59 -8.15 13.69
CA THR A 452 19.54 -7.12 13.68
C THR A 452 18.70 -7.24 12.41
N GLY A 453 17.38 -7.28 12.56
CA GLY A 453 16.43 -7.25 11.45
C GLY A 453 15.96 -5.83 11.14
N TYR A 454 15.58 -5.58 9.89
CA TYR A 454 14.98 -4.31 9.44
C TYR A 454 13.73 -4.60 8.64
N VAL A 455 12.62 -4.05 9.09
CA VAL A 455 11.35 -4.12 8.36
C VAL A 455 11.37 -3.12 7.21
N ILE A 456 11.09 -3.59 6.00
CA ILE A 456 10.95 -2.73 4.82
C ILE A 456 9.49 -2.70 4.33
N THR A 457 9.04 -1.53 3.88
CA THR A 457 7.72 -1.38 3.25
C THR A 457 7.67 -0.17 2.33
N SER A 458 6.80 -0.22 1.33
CA SER A 458 6.34 0.90 0.51
C SER A 458 4.89 1.31 0.82
N ALA A 459 4.26 0.69 1.83
CA ALA A 459 2.98 1.15 2.34
C ALA A 459 3.10 2.61 2.79
N GLY A 460 2.06 3.39 2.56
CA GLY A 460 1.97 4.78 3.01
C GLY A 460 2.11 4.92 4.53
N LYS A 461 2.23 6.15 5.01
CA LYS A 461 2.20 6.44 6.44
C LYS A 461 0.89 5.93 7.05
N ARG A 462 0.94 5.40 8.28
CA ARG A 462 -0.26 5.06 9.05
C ARG A 462 -1.05 6.33 9.35
N THR A 463 -2.33 6.36 9.00
CA THR A 463 -3.24 7.52 9.13
C THR A 463 -4.46 7.22 9.97
N GLY A 464 -4.92 5.98 10.00
CA GLY A 464 -6.00 5.53 10.88
C GLY A 464 -5.51 5.02 12.22
N SER A 465 -6.25 5.30 13.30
CA SER A 465 -6.03 4.68 14.61
C SER A 465 -7.34 4.14 15.16
N PHE A 466 -7.24 3.04 15.89
CA PHE A 466 -8.36 2.41 16.58
C PHE A 466 -7.90 1.88 17.94
N GLU A 467 -8.74 2.09 18.95
CA GLU A 467 -8.56 1.53 20.29
C GLU A 467 -9.95 1.21 20.89
N CYS A 468 -10.03 0.11 21.63
CA CYS A 468 -11.25 -0.28 22.34
C CYS A 468 -10.93 -0.98 23.66
N SER A 469 -11.97 -1.21 24.48
CA SER A 469 -11.84 -1.89 25.78
C SER A 469 -11.53 -3.38 25.70
N GLU A 470 -11.55 -4.00 24.52
CA GLU A 470 -11.26 -5.43 24.32
C GLU A 470 -9.81 -5.62 23.81
N PRO A 471 -8.88 -6.12 24.67
CA PRO A 471 -7.47 -6.26 24.28
C PRO A 471 -7.24 -7.18 23.08
N LEU A 472 -8.05 -8.24 22.92
CA LEU A 472 -7.96 -9.15 21.78
C LEU A 472 -8.20 -8.41 20.46
N TRP A 473 -9.18 -7.51 20.41
CA TRP A 473 -9.50 -6.78 19.19
C TRP A 473 -8.43 -5.72 18.85
N ASN A 474 -7.87 -5.07 19.86
CA ASN A 474 -6.70 -4.19 19.66
C ASN A 474 -5.51 -4.98 19.08
N LYS A 475 -5.29 -6.22 19.55
CA LYS A 475 -4.24 -7.08 18.98
C LYS A 475 -4.55 -7.55 17.56
N ILE A 476 -5.81 -7.89 17.25
CA ILE A 476 -6.25 -8.23 15.88
C ILE A 476 -6.00 -7.05 14.94
N TYR A 477 -6.34 -5.81 15.37
CA TYR A 477 -6.08 -4.60 14.60
C TYR A 477 -4.58 -4.40 14.31
N GLU A 478 -3.72 -4.61 15.30
CA GLU A 478 -2.27 -4.47 15.13
C GLU A 478 -1.68 -5.50 14.17
N ILE A 479 -2.04 -6.79 14.29
CA ILE A 479 -1.51 -7.83 13.40
C ILE A 479 -2.04 -7.69 11.97
N ASP A 480 -3.30 -7.23 11.77
CA ASP A 480 -3.87 -6.97 10.46
C ASP A 480 -3.07 -5.87 9.75
N ARG A 481 -2.85 -4.74 10.43
CA ARG A 481 -2.09 -3.59 9.95
C ARG A 481 -0.62 -3.94 9.65
N PHE A 482 0.03 -4.66 10.57
CA PHE A 482 1.43 -5.07 10.41
C PHE A 482 1.59 -6.05 9.24
N THR A 483 0.62 -6.94 9.01
CA THR A 483 0.63 -7.85 7.87
C THR A 483 0.63 -7.09 6.54
N PHE A 484 -0.16 -6.03 6.41
CA PHE A 484 -0.19 -5.20 5.20
C PHE A 484 1.18 -4.57 4.92
N GLU A 485 1.84 -4.03 5.96
CA GLU A 485 3.19 -3.47 5.84
C GLU A 485 4.19 -4.54 5.39
N MET A 486 4.13 -5.75 6.00
CA MET A 486 5.02 -6.87 5.66
C MET A 486 4.83 -7.39 4.24
N CYS A 487 3.63 -7.30 3.71
CA CYS A 487 3.29 -7.76 2.36
C CYS A 487 3.33 -6.63 1.31
N THR A 488 3.86 -5.44 1.65
CA THR A 488 3.94 -4.31 0.70
C THR A 488 5.38 -3.76 0.59
N PRO A 489 6.39 -4.61 0.26
CA PRO A 489 7.79 -4.19 0.34
C PRO A 489 8.29 -3.34 -0.84
N GLU A 490 7.69 -3.39 -2.04
CA GLU A 490 8.25 -2.83 -3.27
C GLU A 490 7.22 -2.24 -4.25
N GLY A 491 6.25 -1.49 -3.73
CA GLY A 491 5.24 -0.77 -4.54
C GLY A 491 4.09 -1.63 -5.03
N VAL A 492 3.97 -2.83 -4.49
CA VAL A 492 2.86 -3.76 -4.72
C VAL A 492 2.57 -4.50 -3.43
N THR A 493 1.30 -4.76 -3.15
CA THR A 493 0.93 -5.68 -2.08
C THR A 493 0.99 -7.10 -2.62
N VAL A 494 1.94 -7.89 -2.13
CA VAL A 494 2.13 -9.29 -2.51
C VAL A 494 1.33 -10.21 -1.58
N ASP A 495 1.07 -11.42 -2.03
CA ASP A 495 0.47 -12.49 -1.21
C ASP A 495 1.35 -12.79 0.02
N CYS A 496 2.63 -13.08 -0.24
CA CYS A 496 3.63 -13.38 0.78
C CYS A 496 5.03 -12.94 0.32
N PRO A 497 5.91 -12.47 1.25
CA PRO A 497 7.19 -11.86 0.88
C PRO A 497 8.31 -12.86 0.57
N HIS A 498 8.11 -14.15 0.76
CA HIS A 498 9.20 -15.12 0.79
C HIS A 498 9.00 -16.33 -0.15
N ARG A 499 7.76 -16.65 -0.56
CA ARG A 499 7.43 -17.82 -1.37
C ARG A 499 7.08 -17.48 -2.81
N GLU A 500 6.16 -16.53 -3.05
CA GLU A 500 5.64 -16.16 -4.37
C GLU A 500 5.99 -14.72 -4.77
N ARG A 501 5.84 -13.77 -3.85
CA ARG A 501 6.06 -12.32 -4.05
C ARG A 501 5.21 -11.76 -5.18
N LEU A 502 3.96 -12.24 -5.35
CA LEU A 502 3.10 -11.86 -6.45
C LEU A 502 1.98 -10.93 -5.99
N GLY A 503 1.71 -9.89 -6.77
CA GLY A 503 0.61 -8.95 -6.56
C GLY A 503 -0.72 -9.52 -7.04
N TYR A 504 -1.24 -10.55 -6.35
CA TYR A 504 -2.54 -11.11 -6.67
C TYR A 504 -3.66 -10.07 -6.50
N ALA A 505 -4.65 -10.11 -7.38
CA ALA A 505 -5.77 -9.17 -7.35
C ALA A 505 -6.46 -9.12 -5.99
N VAL A 506 -6.75 -10.30 -5.42
CA VAL A 506 -7.55 -10.42 -4.20
C VAL A 506 -6.79 -10.05 -2.93
N GLU A 507 -5.49 -10.26 -2.90
CA GLU A 507 -4.65 -10.02 -1.74
C GLU A 507 -4.34 -8.52 -1.54
N GLY A 508 -4.07 -7.81 -2.63
CA GLY A 508 -3.70 -6.38 -2.61
C GLY A 508 -4.87 -5.41 -2.76
N THR A 509 -6.06 -5.90 -3.18
CA THR A 509 -7.23 -5.08 -3.47
C THR A 509 -8.46 -5.53 -2.66
N PHE A 510 -9.65 -5.30 -3.15
CA PHE A 510 -10.90 -5.77 -2.54
C PHE A 510 -10.94 -5.54 -1.01
N GLN A 511 -11.02 -6.62 -0.23
CA GLN A 511 -11.14 -6.54 1.22
C GLN A 511 -9.93 -5.87 1.89
N THR A 512 -8.70 -6.20 1.45
CA THR A 512 -7.47 -5.62 2.00
C THR A 512 -7.43 -4.11 1.76
N MET A 513 -7.72 -3.65 0.55
CA MET A 513 -7.77 -2.23 0.21
C MET A 513 -8.91 -1.53 0.97
N TRP A 514 -10.15 -2.02 0.85
CA TRP A 514 -11.34 -1.39 1.41
C TRP A 514 -11.38 -1.40 2.94
N GLY A 515 -10.95 -2.50 3.55
CA GLY A 515 -11.00 -2.70 5.00
C GLY A 515 -9.76 -2.24 5.75
N LEU A 516 -8.62 -2.06 5.06
CA LEU A 516 -7.35 -1.76 5.71
C LEU A 516 -6.53 -0.69 4.99
N GLY A 517 -6.22 -0.88 3.70
CA GLY A 517 -5.33 0.02 2.96
C GLY A 517 -5.83 1.46 2.93
N LEU A 518 -7.12 1.68 2.62
CA LEU A 518 -7.72 3.01 2.53
C LEU A 518 -7.99 3.67 3.90
N PRO A 519 -8.52 2.97 4.92
CA PRO A 519 -8.79 3.61 6.20
C PRO A 519 -7.58 3.78 7.12
N CYS A 520 -6.54 2.95 6.97
CA CYS A 520 -5.43 2.92 7.92
C CYS A 520 -4.13 3.54 7.42
N PHE A 521 -4.01 3.79 6.09
CA PHE A 521 -2.77 4.25 5.46
C PHE A 521 -3.01 5.40 4.48
N ASP A 522 -2.02 6.28 4.35
CA ASP A 522 -1.94 7.27 3.28
C ASP A 522 -1.56 6.58 1.97
N SER A 523 -2.55 5.98 1.32
CA SER A 523 -2.36 5.04 0.21
C SER A 523 -2.89 5.58 -1.14
N ALA A 524 -3.24 6.87 -1.23
CA ALA A 524 -3.77 7.45 -2.46
C ALA A 524 -2.84 7.23 -3.66
N ALA A 525 -1.60 7.66 -3.57
CA ALA A 525 -0.61 7.53 -4.64
C ALA A 525 -0.26 6.06 -4.95
N PHE A 526 -0.26 5.20 -3.93
CA PHE A 526 -0.05 3.77 -4.07
C PHE A 526 -1.11 3.13 -4.98
N TYR A 527 -2.40 3.39 -4.75
CA TYR A 527 -3.48 2.83 -5.57
C TYR A 527 -3.60 3.47 -6.94
N VAL A 528 -3.21 4.75 -7.12
CA VAL A 528 -3.05 5.35 -8.46
C VAL A 528 -2.01 4.58 -9.29
N LYS A 529 -0.86 4.22 -8.68
CA LYS A 529 0.15 3.38 -9.34
C LYS A 529 -0.41 1.98 -9.62
N ASN A 530 -1.15 1.38 -8.69
CA ASN A 530 -1.72 0.05 -8.83
C ASN A 530 -2.72 -0.05 -10.00
N ILE A 531 -3.56 0.98 -10.22
CA ILE A 531 -4.42 1.07 -11.42
C ILE A 531 -3.57 1.08 -12.71
N ARG A 532 -2.44 1.80 -12.73
CA ARG A 532 -1.51 1.82 -13.87
C ARG A 532 -0.93 0.42 -14.12
N ASP A 533 -0.58 -0.30 -13.07
CA ASP A 533 -0.07 -1.67 -13.15
C ASP A 533 -1.10 -2.62 -13.78
N TRP A 534 -2.35 -2.59 -13.30
CA TRP A 534 -3.44 -3.38 -13.89
C TRP A 534 -3.67 -3.05 -15.36
N LYS A 535 -3.67 -1.76 -15.72
CA LYS A 535 -3.77 -1.34 -17.13
C LYS A 535 -2.62 -1.89 -17.98
N ASP A 536 -1.39 -1.91 -17.46
CA ASP A 536 -0.22 -2.36 -18.19
C ASP A 536 -0.19 -3.89 -18.41
N VAL A 537 -0.84 -4.69 -17.53
CA VAL A 537 -0.92 -6.16 -17.68
C VAL A 537 -2.13 -6.64 -18.48
N GLN A 538 -3.04 -5.76 -18.92
CA GLN A 538 -4.18 -6.17 -19.72
C GLN A 538 -3.77 -6.71 -21.11
N PHE A 539 -4.25 -7.90 -21.46
CA PHE A 539 -3.99 -8.51 -22.76
C PHE A 539 -4.72 -7.78 -23.92
N PRO A 540 -4.24 -7.94 -25.17
CA PRO A 540 -4.86 -7.31 -26.34
C PRO A 540 -6.36 -7.64 -26.53
N ASN A 541 -6.81 -8.84 -26.14
CA ASN A 541 -8.20 -9.27 -26.19
C ASN A 541 -9.08 -8.76 -25.03
N GLY A 542 -8.52 -7.94 -24.11
CA GLY A 542 -9.25 -7.40 -22.97
C GLY A 542 -9.16 -8.24 -21.69
N LYS A 543 -8.62 -9.46 -21.74
CA LYS A 543 -8.45 -10.33 -20.58
C LYS A 543 -7.42 -9.73 -19.59
N PHE A 544 -7.63 -10.00 -18.30
CA PHE A 544 -6.61 -9.80 -17.24
C PHE A 544 -6.07 -11.13 -16.76
N CYS A 545 -4.83 -11.16 -16.29
CA CYS A 545 -4.31 -12.26 -15.51
C CYS A 545 -4.61 -12.07 -14.01
N VAL A 546 -4.11 -12.97 -13.17
CA VAL A 546 -4.41 -12.97 -11.73
C VAL A 546 -3.56 -11.99 -10.93
N VAL A 547 -2.44 -11.53 -11.48
CA VAL A 547 -1.43 -10.67 -10.82
C VAL A 547 -1.12 -9.41 -11.61
N ALA A 548 -0.69 -8.35 -10.90
CA ALA A 548 -0.09 -7.13 -11.42
C ALA A 548 0.96 -6.62 -10.42
N PRO A 549 2.07 -6.00 -10.86
CA PRO A 549 2.48 -5.71 -12.26
C PRO A 549 3.19 -6.88 -12.96
N GLN A 550 3.39 -8.02 -12.30
CA GLN A 550 3.97 -9.20 -12.92
C GLN A 550 3.03 -9.75 -14.01
N ILE A 551 3.56 -10.52 -14.93
CA ILE A 551 2.77 -11.19 -15.96
C ILE A 551 2.74 -12.67 -15.62
N CYS A 552 1.55 -13.26 -15.61
CA CYS A 552 1.40 -14.71 -15.68
C CYS A 552 0.72 -15.09 -17.00
N ASP A 553 1.14 -16.21 -17.56
CA ASP A 553 0.52 -16.76 -18.74
C ASP A 553 -0.86 -17.32 -18.34
N ASP A 554 -1.94 -16.64 -18.74
CA ASP A 554 -3.29 -17.18 -18.86
C ASP A 554 -4.05 -17.66 -17.59
N TYR A 555 -3.50 -17.47 -16.39
CA TYR A 555 -4.16 -17.77 -15.10
C TYR A 555 -5.01 -16.57 -14.63
N GLY A 556 -6.24 -16.79 -14.18
CA GLY A 556 -7.09 -15.72 -13.66
C GLY A 556 -8.57 -16.07 -13.58
N SER A 557 -9.37 -15.25 -12.90
CA SER A 557 -10.80 -15.42 -12.74
C SER A 557 -11.57 -14.11 -13.01
N PRO A 558 -12.90 -14.15 -13.14
CA PRO A 558 -13.70 -12.93 -13.23
C PRO A 558 -13.43 -11.94 -12.10
N LEU A 559 -13.19 -12.41 -10.88
CA LEU A 559 -12.84 -11.56 -9.74
C LEU A 559 -11.51 -10.83 -9.98
N CYS A 560 -10.49 -11.49 -10.57
CA CYS A 560 -9.18 -10.86 -10.78
C CYS A 560 -9.27 -9.65 -11.72
N GLY A 561 -10.03 -9.77 -12.81
CA GLY A 561 -10.24 -8.65 -13.73
C GLY A 561 -11.16 -7.55 -13.18
N ALA A 562 -12.01 -7.86 -12.20
CA ALA A 562 -12.81 -6.86 -11.49
C ALA A 562 -11.96 -5.91 -10.62
N ALA A 563 -10.69 -6.24 -10.38
CA ALA A 563 -9.78 -5.37 -9.61
C ALA A 563 -9.71 -3.96 -10.19
N ILE A 564 -9.66 -3.81 -11.53
CA ILE A 564 -9.52 -2.49 -12.17
C ILE A 564 -10.69 -1.55 -11.84
N THR A 565 -11.93 -2.05 -11.84
CA THR A 565 -13.12 -1.25 -11.49
C THR A 565 -13.25 -1.05 -10.00
N THR A 566 -12.92 -2.07 -9.19
CA THR A 566 -13.03 -1.98 -7.73
C THR A 566 -12.01 -1.01 -7.13
N ILE A 567 -10.74 -1.07 -7.58
CA ILE A 567 -9.72 -0.11 -7.13
C ILE A 567 -10.14 1.31 -7.45
N ALA A 568 -10.56 1.56 -8.69
CA ALA A 568 -10.96 2.89 -9.14
C ALA A 568 -12.16 3.43 -8.33
N TRP A 569 -13.19 2.61 -8.14
CA TRP A 569 -14.39 3.01 -7.43
C TRP A 569 -14.14 3.29 -5.94
N GLU A 570 -13.47 2.36 -5.23
CA GLU A 570 -13.19 2.53 -3.80
C GLU A 570 -12.21 3.69 -3.54
N HIS A 571 -11.19 3.86 -4.41
CA HIS A 571 -10.29 5.00 -4.34
C HIS A 571 -11.03 6.33 -4.54
N TYR A 572 -11.93 6.39 -5.55
CA TYR A 572 -12.75 7.57 -5.80
C TYR A 572 -13.61 7.94 -4.58
N LEU A 573 -14.27 6.95 -3.96
CA LEU A 573 -15.08 7.19 -2.77
C LEU A 573 -14.28 7.84 -1.63
N VAL A 574 -13.02 7.44 -1.44
CA VAL A 574 -12.17 7.91 -0.33
C VAL A 574 -11.46 9.23 -0.66
N TYR A 575 -11.02 9.42 -1.91
CA TYR A 575 -10.18 10.57 -2.29
C TYR A 575 -10.85 11.54 -3.28
N GLY A 576 -12.00 11.23 -3.84
CA GLY A 576 -12.69 12.08 -4.81
C GLY A 576 -11.96 12.28 -6.14
N ASP A 577 -10.93 11.47 -6.43
CA ASP A 577 -10.09 11.62 -7.61
C ASP A 577 -10.72 10.97 -8.86
N LYS A 578 -11.29 11.78 -9.76
CA LYS A 578 -11.88 11.30 -11.02
C LYS A 578 -10.84 10.79 -12.04
N ASN A 579 -9.55 11.13 -11.89
CA ASN A 579 -8.51 10.64 -12.81
C ASN A 579 -8.34 9.12 -12.71
N VAL A 580 -8.61 8.52 -11.54
CA VAL A 580 -8.57 7.06 -11.37
C VAL A 580 -9.73 6.38 -12.09
N LEU A 581 -10.92 7.01 -12.11
CA LEU A 581 -12.08 6.53 -12.87
C LEU A 581 -11.78 6.55 -14.36
N GLU A 582 -11.21 7.66 -14.86
CA GLU A 582 -10.79 7.80 -16.25
C GLU A 582 -9.76 6.76 -16.66
N ALA A 583 -8.77 6.49 -15.78
CA ALA A 583 -7.73 5.47 -16.04
C ALA A 583 -8.29 4.05 -16.14
N ALA A 584 -9.37 3.75 -15.39
CA ALA A 584 -10.00 2.43 -15.33
C ALA A 584 -11.12 2.23 -16.36
N TYR A 585 -11.66 3.30 -16.94
CA TYR A 585 -12.83 3.26 -17.81
C TYR A 585 -12.67 2.31 -19.01
N GLU A 586 -11.70 2.57 -19.90
CA GLU A 586 -11.46 1.73 -21.07
C GLU A 586 -10.96 0.31 -20.74
N PRO A 587 -10.01 0.12 -19.80
CA PRO A 587 -9.64 -1.24 -19.38
C PRO A 587 -10.81 -2.04 -18.81
N GLY A 588 -11.66 -1.43 -17.99
CA GLY A 588 -12.87 -2.05 -17.43
C GLY A 588 -13.89 -2.42 -18.52
N LYS A 589 -14.13 -1.52 -19.50
CA LYS A 589 -14.98 -1.77 -20.65
C LYS A 589 -14.51 -2.98 -21.47
N ARG A 590 -13.22 -3.02 -21.82
CA ARG A 590 -12.61 -4.14 -22.55
C ARG A 590 -12.72 -5.46 -21.80
N TRP A 591 -12.59 -5.43 -20.46
CA TRP A 591 -12.79 -6.60 -19.62
C TRP A 591 -14.23 -7.11 -19.67
N LEU A 592 -15.23 -6.23 -19.57
CA LEU A 592 -16.64 -6.59 -19.67
C LEU A 592 -16.99 -7.15 -21.05
N GLU A 593 -16.42 -6.62 -22.13
CA GLU A 593 -16.60 -7.17 -23.48
C GLU A 593 -15.93 -8.54 -23.61
N PHE A 594 -14.75 -8.75 -23.02
CA PHE A 594 -14.14 -10.09 -22.99
C PHE A 594 -15.06 -11.10 -22.30
N LEU A 595 -15.56 -10.79 -21.10
CA LEU A 595 -16.47 -11.68 -20.35
C LEU A 595 -17.77 -11.95 -21.11
N ASN A 596 -18.31 -10.94 -21.81
CA ASN A 596 -19.57 -11.07 -22.55
C ASN A 596 -19.53 -12.15 -23.67
N ASN A 597 -18.34 -12.45 -24.22
CA ASN A 597 -18.18 -13.54 -25.20
C ASN A 597 -18.41 -14.93 -24.57
N TYR A 598 -18.45 -15.06 -23.27
CA TYR A 598 -18.64 -16.31 -22.54
C TYR A 598 -19.99 -16.36 -21.79
N VAL A 599 -20.87 -15.42 -22.06
CA VAL A 599 -22.25 -15.42 -21.54
C VAL A 599 -23.14 -16.29 -22.42
N VAL A 600 -23.67 -17.37 -21.86
CA VAL A 600 -24.60 -18.30 -22.51
C VAL A 600 -25.90 -18.29 -21.72
N ASP A 601 -27.03 -18.07 -22.39
CA ASP A 601 -28.37 -17.99 -21.79
C ASP A 601 -28.45 -17.01 -20.59
N GLY A 602 -27.72 -15.91 -20.69
CA GLY A 602 -27.64 -14.88 -19.64
C GLY A 602 -26.81 -15.28 -18.42
N GLN A 603 -25.96 -16.30 -18.53
CA GLN A 603 -25.06 -16.77 -17.46
C GLN A 603 -23.62 -16.74 -17.95
N LEU A 604 -22.72 -16.18 -17.13
CA LEU A 604 -21.28 -16.29 -17.36
C LEU A 604 -20.85 -17.74 -17.12
N THR A 605 -20.17 -18.32 -18.09
CA THR A 605 -19.63 -19.69 -18.06
C THR A 605 -18.10 -19.66 -18.03
N PRO A 606 -17.42 -20.74 -17.61
CA PRO A 606 -15.97 -20.84 -17.66
C PRO A 606 -15.43 -20.60 -19.07
N TYR A 607 -14.46 -19.69 -19.21
CA TYR A 607 -13.83 -19.34 -20.48
C TYR A 607 -12.57 -20.15 -20.82
N SER A 608 -12.29 -21.18 -20.03
CA SER A 608 -11.16 -22.09 -20.22
C SER A 608 -11.48 -23.44 -19.66
N LYS A 609 -10.85 -24.50 -20.22
CA LYS A 609 -10.87 -25.85 -19.65
C LYS A 609 -9.97 -26.01 -18.41
N ASN A 610 -9.04 -25.08 -18.20
CA ASN A 610 -8.21 -25.06 -17.02
C ASN A 610 -9.01 -24.50 -15.82
N PRO A 611 -9.27 -25.28 -14.76
CA PRO A 611 -10.05 -24.84 -13.60
C PRO A 611 -9.47 -23.58 -12.92
N GLY A 612 -8.14 -23.43 -12.90
CA GLY A 612 -7.45 -22.27 -12.34
C GLY A 612 -7.77 -20.94 -13.04
N HIS A 613 -8.37 -20.97 -14.22
CA HIS A 613 -8.81 -19.75 -14.93
C HIS A 613 -10.23 -19.29 -14.55
N PHE A 614 -10.92 -20.00 -13.65
CA PHE A 614 -12.26 -19.66 -13.21
C PHE A 614 -12.42 -20.01 -11.72
N LEU A 615 -11.70 -19.25 -10.88
CA LEU A 615 -11.66 -19.46 -9.42
C LEU A 615 -12.97 -18.95 -8.80
N GLY A 616 -13.51 -19.74 -7.87
CA GLY A 616 -14.52 -19.33 -6.90
C GLY A 616 -13.86 -18.82 -5.63
N ASP A 617 -14.32 -19.26 -4.45
CA ASP A 617 -13.67 -18.92 -3.20
C ASP A 617 -12.44 -19.80 -2.94
N TRP A 618 -11.46 -19.24 -2.21
CA TRP A 618 -10.13 -19.84 -2.04
C TRP A 618 -9.72 -19.87 -0.57
N LEU A 619 -9.22 -21.04 -0.11
CA LEU A 619 -8.80 -21.24 1.29
C LEU A 619 -9.91 -20.99 2.33
N LEU A 620 -11.11 -21.52 2.07
CA LEU A 620 -12.14 -21.56 3.10
C LEU A 620 -11.67 -22.44 4.28
N PRO A 621 -12.24 -22.24 5.50
CA PRO A 621 -11.96 -23.14 6.63
C PRO A 621 -12.08 -24.60 6.23
N GLY A 622 -11.14 -25.43 6.69
CA GLY A 622 -10.97 -26.81 6.20
C GLY A 622 -10.11 -26.89 4.92
N GLY A 623 -9.51 -25.77 4.45
CA GLY A 623 -8.65 -25.70 3.24
C GLY A 623 -9.41 -26.00 1.96
N ARG A 624 -10.71 -25.73 1.91
CA ARG A 624 -11.56 -25.94 0.72
C ARG A 624 -11.22 -24.95 -0.37
N LEU A 625 -11.29 -25.40 -1.61
CA LEU A 625 -11.03 -24.61 -2.82
C LEU A 625 -12.18 -24.81 -3.80
N GLU A 626 -12.56 -23.77 -4.52
CA GLU A 626 -13.62 -23.79 -5.52
C GLU A 626 -13.07 -23.25 -6.84
N MET A 627 -13.27 -24.00 -7.93
CA MET A 627 -12.75 -23.60 -9.24
C MET A 627 -13.42 -24.35 -10.40
N GLY A 628 -13.25 -23.81 -11.60
CA GLY A 628 -13.66 -24.42 -12.86
C GLY A 628 -15.18 -24.55 -13.01
N ASP A 629 -15.65 -25.72 -13.31
CA ASP A 629 -17.06 -26.08 -13.52
C ASP A 629 -17.83 -26.39 -12.22
N ASN A 630 -17.20 -26.23 -11.07
CA ASN A 630 -17.87 -26.31 -9.77
C ASN A 630 -19.03 -25.30 -9.72
N VAL A 631 -20.24 -25.78 -9.39
CA VAL A 631 -21.44 -24.95 -9.32
C VAL A 631 -21.30 -23.75 -8.39
N LEU A 632 -20.55 -23.89 -7.28
CA LEU A 632 -20.28 -22.82 -6.32
C LEU A 632 -19.41 -21.73 -6.95
N ALA A 633 -18.38 -22.13 -7.72
CA ALA A 633 -17.51 -21.20 -8.45
C ALA A 633 -18.28 -20.47 -9.56
N ILE A 634 -19.11 -21.19 -10.32
CA ILE A 634 -19.92 -20.58 -11.41
C ILE A 634 -20.90 -19.57 -10.81
N PHE A 635 -21.63 -19.95 -9.77
CA PHE A 635 -22.58 -19.05 -9.09
C PHE A 635 -21.89 -17.79 -8.58
N TYR A 636 -20.78 -17.96 -7.86
CA TYR A 636 -20.00 -16.84 -7.30
C TYR A 636 -19.51 -15.89 -8.40
N ASN A 637 -18.94 -16.42 -9.50
CA ASN A 637 -18.45 -15.59 -10.60
C ASN A 637 -19.59 -14.86 -11.37
N ASN A 638 -20.82 -15.37 -11.36
CA ASN A 638 -21.98 -14.64 -11.87
C ASN A 638 -22.34 -13.44 -10.97
N CYS A 639 -22.23 -13.58 -9.65
CA CYS A 639 -22.37 -12.45 -8.72
C CYS A 639 -21.26 -11.41 -8.94
N ILE A 640 -19.99 -11.85 -9.14
CA ILE A 640 -18.85 -10.96 -9.42
C ILE A 640 -19.04 -10.23 -10.76
N TYR A 641 -19.54 -10.90 -11.79
CA TYR A 641 -19.82 -10.24 -13.08
C TYR A 641 -20.89 -9.15 -12.92
N ALA A 642 -21.96 -9.42 -12.18
CA ALA A 642 -22.99 -8.42 -11.86
C ALA A 642 -22.40 -7.22 -11.06
N MET A 643 -21.55 -7.48 -10.06
CA MET A 643 -20.84 -6.44 -9.31
C MET A 643 -19.95 -5.59 -10.23
N THR A 644 -19.19 -6.22 -11.12
CA THR A 644 -18.26 -5.51 -12.04
C THR A 644 -19.02 -4.62 -13.03
N LEU A 645 -20.14 -5.11 -13.58
CA LEU A 645 -21.04 -4.32 -14.43
C LEU A 645 -21.57 -3.09 -13.69
N GLU A 646 -22.05 -3.27 -12.46
CA GLU A 646 -22.56 -2.15 -11.65
C GLU A 646 -21.48 -1.12 -11.34
N GLN A 647 -20.27 -1.55 -10.94
CA GLN A 647 -19.16 -0.65 -10.67
C GLN A 647 -18.75 0.13 -11.91
N TRP A 648 -18.66 -0.53 -13.09
CA TRP A 648 -18.30 0.15 -14.33
C TRP A 648 -19.38 1.15 -14.76
N ILE A 649 -20.66 0.83 -14.59
CA ILE A 649 -21.79 1.76 -14.86
C ILE A 649 -21.64 3.01 -13.98
N LYS A 650 -21.40 2.84 -12.67
CA LYS A 650 -21.18 3.97 -11.74
C LYS A 650 -19.98 4.83 -12.16
N ILE A 651 -18.88 4.19 -12.60
CA ILE A 651 -17.70 4.90 -13.11
C ILE A 651 -18.07 5.72 -14.36
N ALA A 652 -18.83 5.14 -15.30
CA ALA A 652 -19.25 5.83 -16.52
C ALA A 652 -20.15 7.05 -16.20
N GLU A 653 -21.08 6.90 -15.27
CA GLU A 653 -21.98 7.97 -14.81
C GLU A 653 -21.22 9.12 -14.13
N GLU A 654 -20.28 8.81 -13.23
CA GLU A 654 -19.44 9.84 -12.58
C GLU A 654 -18.55 10.60 -13.57
N LEU A 655 -18.23 9.99 -14.71
CA LEU A 655 -17.51 10.62 -15.82
C LEU A 655 -18.43 11.35 -16.82
N GLY A 656 -19.76 11.35 -16.60
CA GLY A 656 -20.74 11.97 -17.50
C GLY A 656 -20.94 11.21 -18.82
N ARG A 657 -20.71 9.89 -18.82
CA ARG A 657 -20.82 8.99 -20.00
C ARG A 657 -22.06 8.11 -19.95
N ASP A 658 -23.16 8.61 -19.41
CA ASP A 658 -24.44 7.89 -19.21
C ASP A 658 -24.95 7.22 -20.47
N GLN A 659 -24.75 7.85 -21.64
CA GLN A 659 -25.22 7.35 -22.93
C GLN A 659 -24.61 5.98 -23.29
N GLU A 660 -23.43 5.64 -22.78
CA GLU A 660 -22.76 4.38 -23.03
C GLU A 660 -23.24 3.25 -22.09
N THR A 661 -24.00 3.56 -21.05
CA THR A 661 -24.37 2.60 -19.99
C THR A 661 -25.55 1.70 -20.33
N SER A 662 -26.41 2.05 -21.31
CA SER A 662 -27.69 1.37 -21.59
C SER A 662 -27.52 -0.13 -21.80
N VAL A 663 -26.59 -0.54 -22.66
CA VAL A 663 -26.34 -1.96 -22.96
C VAL A 663 -25.80 -2.72 -21.75
N TYR A 664 -24.99 -2.07 -20.91
CA TYR A 664 -24.44 -2.68 -19.70
C TYR A 664 -25.50 -2.79 -18.59
N ARG A 665 -26.45 -1.85 -18.51
CA ARG A 665 -27.61 -1.92 -17.62
C ARG A 665 -28.52 -3.08 -18.00
N GLU A 666 -28.74 -3.30 -19.30
CA GLU A 666 -29.50 -4.44 -19.79
C GLU A 666 -28.80 -5.76 -19.45
N ARG A 667 -27.48 -5.88 -19.71
CA ARG A 667 -26.68 -7.05 -19.32
C ARG A 667 -26.76 -7.29 -17.80
N LEU A 668 -26.66 -6.24 -16.98
CA LEU A 668 -26.78 -6.32 -15.54
C LEU A 668 -28.15 -6.85 -15.10
N ALA A 669 -29.23 -6.36 -15.69
CA ALA A 669 -30.59 -6.83 -15.40
C ALA A 669 -30.76 -8.31 -15.76
N VAL A 670 -30.25 -8.72 -16.95
CA VAL A 670 -30.33 -10.11 -17.42
C VAL A 670 -29.52 -11.04 -16.51
N ILE A 671 -28.26 -10.72 -16.18
CA ILE A 671 -27.42 -11.59 -15.35
C ILE A 671 -27.99 -11.74 -13.93
N ARG A 672 -28.49 -10.67 -13.32
CA ARG A 672 -29.15 -10.71 -12.00
C ARG A 672 -30.38 -11.63 -12.02
N LYS A 673 -31.26 -11.43 -13.00
CA LYS A 673 -32.47 -12.23 -13.15
C LYS A 673 -32.15 -13.71 -13.39
N LYS A 674 -31.27 -14.00 -14.35
CA LYS A 674 -30.93 -15.40 -14.76
C LYS A 674 -30.17 -16.14 -13.65
N THR A 675 -29.31 -15.44 -12.88
CA THR A 675 -28.64 -16.02 -11.72
C THR A 675 -29.65 -16.33 -10.62
N HIS A 676 -30.62 -15.44 -10.35
CA HIS A 676 -31.70 -15.72 -9.42
C HIS A 676 -32.53 -16.94 -9.87
N GLU A 677 -33.07 -16.93 -11.09
CA GLU A 677 -33.94 -18.00 -11.63
C GLU A 677 -33.27 -19.38 -11.60
N LYS A 678 -31.96 -19.45 -11.85
CA LYS A 678 -31.24 -20.71 -11.95
C LYS A 678 -30.84 -21.29 -10.59
N TYR A 679 -30.44 -20.45 -9.64
CA TYR A 679 -29.76 -20.91 -8.42
C TYR A 679 -30.58 -20.75 -7.13
N TYR A 680 -31.67 -19.98 -7.14
CA TYR A 680 -32.53 -19.85 -5.97
C TYR A 680 -33.48 -21.04 -5.88
N ASN A 681 -33.49 -21.69 -4.71
CA ASN A 681 -34.41 -22.77 -4.40
C ASN A 681 -35.50 -22.24 -3.46
N ALA A 682 -36.73 -22.11 -3.93
CA ALA A 682 -37.86 -21.59 -3.14
C ALA A 682 -38.28 -22.53 -2.00
N GLN A 683 -37.95 -23.84 -2.07
CA GLN A 683 -38.30 -24.79 -1.00
C GLN A 683 -37.36 -24.65 0.21
N THR A 684 -36.06 -24.37 -0.03
CA THR A 684 -35.07 -24.14 1.03
C THR A 684 -34.94 -22.68 1.39
N GLY A 685 -35.43 -21.76 0.56
CA GLY A 685 -35.29 -20.31 0.74
C GLY A 685 -33.83 -19.84 0.62
N SER A 686 -32.99 -20.54 -0.18
CA SER A 686 -31.55 -20.27 -0.25
C SER A 686 -31.01 -20.43 -1.67
N TYR A 687 -29.81 -19.90 -1.92
CA TYR A 687 -29.07 -20.14 -3.15
C TYR A 687 -28.10 -21.30 -2.99
N VAL A 688 -28.01 -22.16 -4.02
CA VAL A 688 -27.09 -23.29 -4.12
C VAL A 688 -27.12 -24.15 -2.85
N ASN A 689 -26.07 -24.09 -2.00
CA ASN A 689 -25.96 -24.84 -0.73
C ASN A 689 -26.39 -24.03 0.51
N GLY A 690 -26.73 -22.73 0.34
CA GLY A 690 -27.21 -21.85 1.41
C GLY A 690 -26.17 -21.48 2.47
N ASP A 691 -24.87 -21.62 2.17
CA ASP A 691 -23.81 -21.19 3.09
C ASP A 691 -23.71 -19.66 3.22
N GLN A 692 -22.82 -19.18 4.09
CA GLN A 692 -22.67 -17.74 4.38
C GLN A 692 -22.32 -16.94 3.13
N LEU A 693 -21.38 -17.38 2.30
CA LEU A 693 -20.96 -16.65 1.10
C LEU A 693 -22.04 -16.68 0.02
N ARG A 694 -22.74 -17.84 -0.20
CA ARG A 694 -23.82 -17.96 -1.19
C ARG A 694 -25.09 -17.24 -0.77
N THR A 695 -25.14 -16.76 0.47
CA THR A 695 -26.19 -15.85 0.95
C THR A 695 -25.75 -14.40 0.85
N ALA A 696 -24.52 -14.05 1.22
CA ALA A 696 -24.01 -12.69 1.24
C ALA A 696 -23.69 -12.13 -0.17
N ALA A 697 -23.01 -12.89 -1.03
CA ALA A 697 -22.59 -12.42 -2.34
C ALA A 697 -23.75 -12.02 -3.26
N PRO A 698 -24.87 -12.76 -3.37
CA PRO A 698 -26.01 -12.35 -4.18
C PRO A 698 -26.76 -11.15 -3.58
N LEU A 699 -26.73 -10.94 -2.27
CA LEU A 699 -27.26 -9.72 -1.62
C LEU A 699 -26.44 -8.50 -2.06
N TYR A 700 -25.12 -8.59 -2.00
CA TYR A 700 -24.21 -7.50 -2.41
C TYR A 700 -24.30 -7.20 -3.90
N ALA A 701 -24.33 -8.24 -4.76
CA ALA A 701 -24.41 -8.09 -6.21
C ALA A 701 -25.80 -7.69 -6.74
N GLY A 702 -26.81 -7.53 -5.87
CA GLY A 702 -28.18 -7.21 -6.26
C GLY A 702 -28.89 -8.32 -7.05
N VAL A 703 -28.46 -9.56 -6.91
CA VAL A 703 -29.09 -10.76 -7.51
C VAL A 703 -30.36 -11.15 -6.78
N VAL A 704 -30.42 -10.87 -5.46
CA VAL A 704 -31.60 -11.13 -4.65
C VAL A 704 -32.72 -10.12 -4.97
N PRO A 705 -33.90 -10.55 -5.44
CA PRO A 705 -35.05 -9.66 -5.61
C PRO A 705 -35.44 -8.97 -4.31
N GLU A 706 -35.94 -7.73 -4.39
CA GLU A 706 -36.24 -6.90 -3.21
C GLU A 706 -37.20 -7.58 -2.22
N ASN A 707 -38.23 -8.26 -2.73
CA ASN A 707 -39.18 -8.98 -1.89
C ASN A 707 -38.59 -10.18 -1.13
N LEU A 708 -37.42 -10.67 -1.51
CA LEU A 708 -36.70 -11.75 -0.84
C LEU A 708 -35.52 -11.26 0.02
N ARG A 709 -35.19 -9.98 -0.06
CA ARG A 709 -34.02 -9.41 0.62
C ARG A 709 -34.04 -9.65 2.15
N ALA A 710 -35.19 -9.36 2.79
CA ALA A 710 -35.35 -9.60 4.22
C ALA A 710 -35.25 -11.11 4.58
N VAL A 711 -35.78 -11.98 3.72
CA VAL A 711 -35.70 -13.44 3.92
C VAL A 711 -34.24 -13.90 3.88
N MET A 712 -33.45 -13.42 2.93
CA MET A 712 -32.03 -13.76 2.81
C MET A 712 -31.18 -13.19 3.94
N LEU A 713 -31.46 -11.97 4.41
CA LEU A 713 -30.78 -11.38 5.57
C LEU A 713 -31.06 -12.20 6.85
N ASN A 714 -32.31 -12.59 7.08
CA ASN A 714 -32.69 -13.43 8.22
C ASN A 714 -32.05 -14.84 8.11
N HIS A 715 -31.95 -15.40 6.91
CA HIS A 715 -31.25 -16.67 6.68
C HIS A 715 -29.77 -16.53 7.07
N LEU A 716 -29.07 -15.49 6.61
CA LEU A 716 -27.68 -15.22 6.94
C LEU A 716 -27.48 -15.06 8.45
N GLU A 717 -28.32 -14.28 9.11
CA GLU A 717 -28.29 -14.10 10.57
C GLU A 717 -28.46 -15.44 11.30
N LYS A 718 -29.41 -16.26 10.88
CA LYS A 718 -29.68 -17.58 11.47
C LYS A 718 -28.49 -18.53 11.37
N ILE A 719 -27.81 -18.59 10.21
CA ILE A 719 -26.66 -19.48 10.04
C ILE A 719 -25.42 -18.97 10.78
N MET A 720 -25.29 -17.65 10.94
CA MET A 720 -24.17 -17.02 11.66
C MET A 720 -24.38 -16.97 13.18
N SER A 721 -25.61 -17.06 13.69
CA SER A 721 -25.93 -16.97 15.13
C SER A 721 -25.73 -18.30 15.88
N LYS A 722 -25.32 -19.37 15.22
CA LYS A 722 -25.01 -20.65 15.85
C LYS A 722 -23.86 -20.48 16.84
N GLU A 723 -23.86 -21.26 17.93
CA GLU A 723 -22.89 -21.13 19.02
C GLU A 723 -21.44 -21.37 18.55
N ASP A 724 -21.26 -22.33 17.64
CA ASP A 724 -19.98 -22.69 17.02
C ASP A 724 -19.66 -21.91 15.74
N SER A 725 -20.46 -20.89 15.38
CA SER A 725 -20.30 -20.13 14.13
C SER A 725 -18.97 -19.40 14.04
N TYR A 726 -18.44 -19.32 12.83
CA TYR A 726 -17.24 -18.60 12.43
C TYR A 726 -17.46 -17.95 11.07
N PHE A 727 -16.49 -17.18 10.55
CA PHE A 727 -16.54 -16.68 9.18
C PHE A 727 -16.23 -17.83 8.20
N ASP A 728 -17.27 -18.44 7.64
CA ASP A 728 -17.12 -19.52 6.63
C ASP A 728 -16.90 -18.93 5.24
N VAL A 729 -15.76 -18.25 5.08
CA VAL A 729 -15.35 -17.56 3.86
C VAL A 729 -13.84 -17.68 3.69
N GLY A 730 -13.39 -17.87 2.45
CA GLY A 730 -11.99 -17.88 2.07
C GLY A 730 -11.49 -16.49 1.65
N SER A 731 -10.28 -16.43 1.09
CA SER A 731 -9.64 -15.15 0.71
C SER A 731 -10.39 -14.41 -0.40
N PHE A 732 -10.98 -15.11 -1.37
CA PHE A 732 -11.66 -14.51 -2.52
C PHE A 732 -13.09 -14.05 -2.20
N GLY A 733 -13.78 -14.72 -1.29
CA GLY A 733 -15.16 -14.41 -0.92
C GLY A 733 -15.32 -13.22 0.02
N ARG A 734 -14.27 -12.78 0.72
CA ARG A 734 -14.36 -11.81 1.83
C ARG A 734 -14.95 -10.46 1.45
N TYR A 735 -14.63 -9.92 0.28
CA TYR A 735 -15.07 -8.57 -0.09
C TYR A 735 -16.61 -8.46 -0.18
N PRO A 736 -17.34 -9.21 -1.03
CA PRO A 736 -18.79 -9.14 -1.05
C PRO A 736 -19.43 -9.63 0.26
N TYR A 737 -18.78 -10.56 0.97
CA TYR A 737 -19.24 -11.06 2.25
C TYR A 737 -19.24 -9.95 3.32
N PHE A 738 -18.09 -9.29 3.55
CA PHE A 738 -17.98 -8.24 4.55
C PHE A 738 -18.72 -6.96 4.13
N LYS A 739 -18.76 -6.63 2.82
CA LYS A 739 -19.63 -5.54 2.31
C LYS A 739 -21.10 -5.76 2.73
N THR A 740 -21.58 -7.00 2.66
CA THR A 740 -22.94 -7.34 3.13
C THR A 740 -23.04 -7.22 4.65
N LEU A 741 -22.14 -7.84 5.42
CA LEU A 741 -22.25 -7.84 6.88
C LEU A 741 -22.16 -6.44 7.49
N PHE A 742 -21.27 -5.59 6.94
CA PHE A 742 -21.04 -4.25 7.50
C PHE A 742 -22.17 -3.28 7.14
N ALA A 743 -22.88 -3.52 6.04
CA ALA A 743 -23.99 -2.67 5.63
C ALA A 743 -25.24 -2.78 6.54
N TYR A 744 -25.37 -3.85 7.35
CA TYR A 744 -26.57 -4.09 8.14
C TYR A 744 -26.27 -4.17 9.65
N PRO A 745 -26.86 -3.27 10.47
CA PRO A 745 -26.64 -3.22 11.93
C PRO A 745 -26.95 -4.52 12.67
N GLN A 746 -27.89 -5.35 12.17
CA GLN A 746 -28.29 -6.61 12.80
C GLN A 746 -27.14 -7.63 12.93
N PHE A 747 -26.10 -7.57 12.09
CA PHE A 747 -24.98 -8.49 12.15
C PHE A 747 -23.89 -8.11 13.17
N GLN A 748 -23.88 -6.88 13.70
CA GLN A 748 -22.72 -6.37 14.44
C GLN A 748 -22.47 -7.13 15.75
N GLU A 749 -23.50 -7.50 16.47
CA GLU A 749 -23.38 -8.36 17.68
C GLU A 749 -22.86 -9.77 17.34
N THR A 750 -23.26 -10.31 16.20
CA THR A 750 -22.78 -11.63 15.74
C THR A 750 -21.31 -11.58 15.32
N VAL A 751 -20.91 -10.53 14.59
CA VAL A 751 -19.50 -10.30 14.21
C VAL A 751 -18.65 -10.14 15.48
N ALA A 752 -19.11 -9.35 16.47
CA ALA A 752 -18.44 -9.19 17.75
C ALA A 752 -18.21 -10.51 18.47
N LYS A 753 -19.24 -11.38 18.55
CA LYS A 753 -19.14 -12.72 19.15
C LYS A 753 -18.12 -13.62 18.41
N ILE A 754 -18.10 -13.57 17.09
CA ILE A 754 -17.14 -14.37 16.28
C ILE A 754 -15.71 -13.86 16.52
N LEU A 755 -15.48 -12.55 16.54
CA LEU A 755 -14.16 -11.96 16.77
C LEU A 755 -13.65 -12.14 18.21
N ALA A 756 -14.54 -12.37 19.18
CA ALA A 756 -14.15 -12.66 20.57
C ALA A 756 -13.67 -14.10 20.78
N LYS A 757 -13.87 -15.01 19.78
CA LYS A 757 -13.43 -16.40 19.87
C LYS A 757 -11.91 -16.53 19.67
N THR A 758 -11.28 -17.36 20.50
CA THR A 758 -9.85 -17.70 20.44
C THR A 758 -9.60 -19.11 19.90
N THR A 759 -10.66 -19.79 19.42
CA THR A 759 -10.60 -21.14 18.86
C THR A 759 -10.58 -21.11 17.34
N TYR A 760 -10.07 -22.16 16.73
CA TYR A 760 -10.10 -22.42 15.28
C TYR A 760 -11.54 -22.61 14.76
N PRO A 761 -11.90 -22.06 13.59
CA PRO A 761 -11.16 -21.06 12.83
C PRO A 761 -11.54 -19.62 13.29
N GLY A 762 -10.57 -18.69 13.31
CA GLY A 762 -10.85 -17.31 13.69
C GLY A 762 -9.62 -16.45 13.92
N TYR A 763 -9.80 -15.14 13.89
CA TYR A 763 -8.71 -14.18 14.11
C TYR A 763 -8.11 -14.28 15.51
N GLY A 764 -8.95 -14.47 16.54
CA GLY A 764 -8.48 -14.70 17.90
C GLY A 764 -7.70 -16.00 18.07
N TYR A 765 -7.94 -17.02 17.23
CA TYR A 765 -7.10 -18.22 17.19
C TYR A 765 -5.66 -17.89 16.80
N PHE A 766 -5.45 -17.06 15.78
CA PHE A 766 -4.10 -16.63 15.37
C PHE A 766 -3.38 -15.91 16.52
N VAL A 767 -4.06 -14.99 17.19
CA VAL A 767 -3.49 -14.31 18.37
C VAL A 767 -3.14 -15.31 19.48
N ASN A 768 -4.01 -16.27 19.76
CA ASN A 768 -3.79 -17.29 20.79
C ASN A 768 -2.64 -18.26 20.45
N GLN A 769 -2.34 -18.46 19.14
CA GLN A 769 -1.18 -19.23 18.67
C GLN A 769 0.14 -18.41 18.72
N GLY A 770 0.09 -17.14 19.12
CA GLY A 770 1.26 -16.27 19.18
C GLY A 770 1.69 -15.71 17.81
N GLU A 771 0.79 -15.73 16.81
CA GLU A 771 1.06 -15.10 15.52
C GLU A 771 1.19 -13.57 15.67
N THR A 772 2.19 -13.01 15.03
CA THR A 772 2.48 -11.58 15.06
C THR A 772 2.02 -10.88 13.78
N VAL A 773 1.61 -11.67 12.79
CA VAL A 773 1.02 -11.28 11.50
C VAL A 773 -0.04 -12.31 11.11
N LEU A 774 -0.86 -12.02 10.08
CA LEU A 774 -1.86 -12.96 9.59
C LEU A 774 -1.23 -14.00 8.65
N PRO A 775 -1.57 -15.30 8.82
CA PRO A 775 -1.06 -16.36 7.97
C PRO A 775 -1.91 -16.60 6.72
N GLU A 776 -1.43 -17.51 5.84
CA GLU A 776 -2.07 -17.87 4.58
C GLU A 776 -3.39 -18.65 4.75
N ALA A 777 -3.51 -19.46 5.78
CA ALA A 777 -4.65 -20.35 5.98
C ALA A 777 -5.12 -20.38 7.43
N TRP A 778 -6.41 -20.64 7.65
CA TRP A 778 -6.97 -20.86 8.98
C TRP A 778 -6.31 -22.03 9.72
N GLU A 779 -5.79 -23.01 8.97
CA GLU A 779 -5.17 -24.25 9.47
C GLU A 779 -3.71 -24.11 9.89
N ILE A 780 -3.19 -22.91 9.99
CA ILE A 780 -1.80 -22.71 10.45
C ILE A 780 -1.57 -23.41 11.79
N ASN A 781 -0.43 -24.07 11.94
CA ASN A 781 -0.06 -24.84 13.13
C ASN A 781 -0.91 -26.10 13.43
N LEU A 782 -1.84 -26.49 12.56
CA LEU A 782 -2.53 -27.76 12.66
C LEU A 782 -1.70 -28.87 11.99
N ALA A 783 -1.46 -29.98 12.71
CA ALA A 783 -0.57 -31.06 12.28
C ALA A 783 -0.95 -31.78 10.97
N SER A 784 -2.16 -31.56 10.46
CA SER A 784 -2.68 -32.24 9.27
C SER A 784 -2.48 -31.47 7.96
N ARG A 785 -1.94 -30.24 7.98
CA ARG A 785 -1.86 -29.39 6.77
C ARG A 785 -0.56 -28.61 6.66
N VAL A 786 0.03 -28.81 5.53
CA VAL A 786 1.40 -28.64 5.17
C VAL A 786 1.60 -27.35 4.37
N ASN A 787 2.73 -26.70 4.62
CA ASN A 787 3.38 -25.76 3.70
C ASN A 787 2.59 -24.47 3.41
N ARG A 788 2.11 -23.83 4.48
CA ARG A 788 1.48 -22.50 4.42
C ARG A 788 2.41 -21.45 5.03
N THR A 789 2.31 -20.24 4.53
CA THR A 789 3.16 -19.13 4.96
C THR A 789 2.59 -18.44 6.20
N HIS A 790 3.45 -18.03 7.14
CA HIS A 790 3.04 -17.27 8.32
C HIS A 790 2.82 -15.77 8.02
N ILE A 791 3.34 -15.24 6.90
CA ILE A 791 3.15 -13.85 6.50
C ILE A 791 2.34 -13.84 5.21
N HIS A 792 1.04 -13.48 5.27
CA HIS A 792 0.19 -13.50 4.09
C HIS A 792 -1.02 -12.57 4.19
N THR A 793 -1.45 -12.00 3.08
CA THR A 793 -2.59 -11.09 3.01
C THR A 793 -3.96 -11.78 2.92
N SER A 794 -4.03 -13.10 2.89
CA SER A 794 -5.30 -13.86 2.69
C SER A 794 -6.45 -13.42 3.58
N TYR A 795 -6.18 -12.98 4.81
CA TYR A 795 -7.23 -12.58 5.77
C TYR A 795 -7.12 -11.14 6.24
N THR A 796 -6.31 -10.29 5.60
CA THR A 796 -6.21 -8.86 5.92
C THR A 796 -7.50 -8.10 5.61
N GLY A 797 -7.71 -6.96 6.28
CA GLY A 797 -8.83 -6.06 6.05
C GLY A 797 -10.04 -6.26 6.97
N ILE A 798 -9.92 -7.09 8.03
CA ILE A 798 -10.94 -7.17 9.09
C ILE A 798 -11.01 -5.85 9.87
N SER A 799 -9.94 -5.05 9.88
CA SER A 799 -9.91 -3.71 10.47
C SER A 799 -11.02 -2.78 9.95
N GLY A 800 -11.54 -3.05 8.75
CA GLY A 800 -12.70 -2.33 8.22
C GLY A 800 -13.92 -2.37 9.15
N TRP A 801 -14.12 -3.43 9.91
CA TRP A 801 -15.21 -3.51 10.88
C TRP A 801 -15.08 -2.48 12.01
N PHE A 802 -13.85 -2.25 12.48
CA PHE A 802 -13.60 -1.29 13.56
C PHE A 802 -13.93 0.15 13.15
N PHE A 803 -13.57 0.54 11.92
CA PHE A 803 -13.82 1.88 11.40
C PHE A 803 -15.25 2.06 10.89
N LYS A 804 -15.74 1.10 10.08
CA LYS A 804 -17.02 1.24 9.36
C LYS A 804 -18.25 0.86 10.19
N CYS A 805 -18.07 -0.02 11.18
CA CYS A 805 -19.16 -0.50 12.03
C CYS A 805 -19.07 0.04 13.46
N LEU A 806 -17.97 -0.22 14.20
CA LEU A 806 -17.86 0.23 15.58
C LEU A 806 -17.79 1.75 15.68
N ALA A 807 -16.98 2.41 14.85
CA ALA A 807 -16.91 3.86 14.74
C ALA A 807 -17.96 4.43 13.76
N GLY A 808 -18.41 3.63 12.79
CA GLY A 808 -19.48 3.97 11.85
C GLY A 808 -19.09 4.94 10.75
N ILE A 809 -17.79 5.12 10.45
CA ILE A 809 -17.29 6.12 9.52
C ILE A 809 -17.28 5.54 8.09
N GLU A 810 -18.11 6.10 7.18
CA GLU A 810 -18.10 5.72 5.75
C GLU A 810 -18.27 6.94 4.83
N PRO A 811 -17.52 7.02 3.70
CA PRO A 811 -17.73 8.05 2.69
C PRO A 811 -19.07 7.83 1.97
N LEU A 812 -19.70 8.90 1.48
CA LEU A 812 -20.92 8.85 0.69
C LEU A 812 -20.59 9.05 -0.81
N ALA A 813 -21.21 8.25 -1.67
CA ALA A 813 -20.93 8.25 -3.11
C ALA A 813 -21.28 9.59 -3.78
N ASP A 814 -22.41 10.21 -3.37
CA ASP A 814 -22.88 11.48 -3.95
C ASP A 814 -21.93 12.66 -3.69
N ASN A 815 -21.08 12.56 -2.67
CA ASN A 815 -20.07 13.55 -2.30
C ASN A 815 -18.75 12.87 -1.91
N ALA A 816 -18.17 12.13 -2.85
CA ALA A 816 -16.95 11.36 -2.65
C ALA A 816 -15.76 12.19 -2.12
N GLY A 817 -14.76 11.52 -1.55
CA GLY A 817 -13.58 12.13 -0.94
C GLY A 817 -13.79 12.56 0.51
N TYR A 818 -14.78 12.04 1.21
CA TYR A 818 -15.17 12.48 2.56
C TYR A 818 -15.61 13.96 2.64
N ARG A 819 -16.01 14.57 1.53
CA ARG A 819 -16.66 15.88 1.60
C ARG A 819 -17.99 15.79 2.35
N GLN A 820 -18.72 14.70 2.14
CA GLN A 820 -19.84 14.28 2.99
C GLN A 820 -19.67 12.80 3.34
N PHE A 821 -19.92 12.45 4.59
CA PHE A 821 -19.76 11.08 5.08
C PHE A 821 -20.81 10.74 6.15
N SER A 822 -20.99 9.45 6.40
CA SER A 822 -21.86 8.99 7.48
C SER A 822 -21.06 8.61 8.73
N ILE A 823 -21.66 8.83 9.90
CA ILE A 823 -21.23 8.28 11.19
C ILE A 823 -22.40 7.52 11.81
N ARG A 824 -22.29 6.17 11.80
CA ARG A 824 -23.33 5.26 12.34
C ARG A 824 -22.70 4.23 13.27
N PRO A 825 -22.27 4.63 14.48
CA PRO A 825 -21.52 3.77 15.37
C PRO A 825 -22.39 2.64 15.94
N SER A 826 -21.85 1.44 15.96
CA SER A 826 -22.48 0.28 16.59
C SER A 826 -21.95 0.09 18.01
N VAL A 827 -22.84 0.22 19.00
CA VAL A 827 -22.52 -0.04 20.40
C VAL A 827 -22.81 -1.53 20.68
N VAL A 828 -21.73 -2.33 20.75
CA VAL A 828 -21.81 -3.78 21.02
C VAL A 828 -21.58 -4.09 22.50
N LYS A 829 -22.22 -5.15 23.00
CA LYS A 829 -22.23 -5.49 24.43
C LYS A 829 -20.89 -5.76 25.06
N HIS A 830 -19.93 -6.24 24.30
CA HIS A 830 -18.60 -6.59 24.77
C HIS A 830 -17.74 -5.38 25.14
N LEU A 831 -18.12 -4.18 24.70
CA LEU A 831 -17.28 -3.01 24.84
C LEU A 831 -17.84 -2.01 25.84
N THR A 832 -16.95 -1.35 26.56
CA THR A 832 -17.26 -0.17 27.37
C THR A 832 -16.85 1.14 26.70
N HIS A 833 -15.92 1.09 25.75
CA HIS A 833 -15.52 2.24 24.94
C HIS A 833 -14.83 1.82 23.63
N ILE A 834 -14.88 2.72 22.66
CA ILE A 834 -14.00 2.76 21.48
C ILE A 834 -13.56 4.18 21.19
N ASN A 835 -12.42 4.33 20.54
CA ASN A 835 -12.03 5.57 19.86
C ASN A 835 -11.38 5.22 18.51
N ALA A 836 -11.86 5.86 17.44
CA ALA A 836 -11.29 5.72 16.11
C ALA A 836 -11.01 7.09 15.50
N THR A 837 -9.85 7.23 14.87
CA THR A 837 -9.50 8.41 14.08
C THR A 837 -9.17 8.02 12.66
N LEU A 838 -9.55 8.84 11.69
CA LEU A 838 -9.31 8.62 10.27
C LEU A 838 -8.88 9.94 9.62
N GLU A 839 -7.67 9.96 9.05
CA GLU A 839 -7.18 11.07 8.25
C GLU A 839 -7.81 11.05 6.85
N THR A 840 -8.48 12.13 6.48
CA THR A 840 -9.09 12.32 5.16
C THR A 840 -8.37 13.40 4.37
N PRO A 841 -8.70 13.61 3.09
CA PRO A 841 -8.20 14.74 2.32
C PRO A 841 -8.45 16.11 2.97
N TYR A 842 -9.47 16.24 3.79
CA TYR A 842 -9.88 17.49 4.46
C TYR A 842 -9.38 17.62 5.90
N GLY A 843 -8.98 16.53 6.54
CA GLY A 843 -8.49 16.49 7.92
C GLY A 843 -8.96 15.28 8.69
N LEU A 844 -8.78 15.33 10.02
CA LEU A 844 -9.06 14.22 10.91
C LEU A 844 -10.55 14.09 11.21
N ILE A 845 -11.14 12.94 10.92
CA ILE A 845 -12.41 12.50 11.50
C ILE A 845 -12.10 11.74 12.80
N GLU A 846 -12.83 12.05 13.87
CA GLU A 846 -12.85 11.24 15.09
C GLU A 846 -14.27 10.76 15.35
N SER A 847 -14.42 9.48 15.66
CA SER A 847 -15.68 8.90 16.13
C SER A 847 -15.38 7.94 17.27
N GLY A 848 -15.82 8.28 18.45
CA GLY A 848 -15.64 7.47 19.65
C GLY A 848 -16.89 7.48 20.52
N TRP A 849 -17.01 6.45 21.37
CA TRP A 849 -18.05 6.39 22.38
C TRP A 849 -17.56 5.66 23.64
N HIS A 850 -18.18 5.98 24.77
CA HIS A 850 -17.97 5.27 26.04
C HIS A 850 -19.25 5.18 26.86
N LEU A 851 -19.29 4.18 27.74
CA LEU A 851 -20.40 3.99 28.68
C LEU A 851 -20.14 4.80 29.95
N GLU A 852 -21.13 5.59 30.34
CA GLU A 852 -21.12 6.35 31.59
C GLU A 852 -22.55 6.43 32.16
N ASN A 853 -22.74 6.05 33.46
CA ASN A 853 -24.02 6.18 34.18
C ASN A 853 -25.27 5.67 33.43
N ASN A 854 -25.20 4.47 32.82
CA ASN A 854 -26.24 3.89 31.96
C ASN A 854 -26.50 4.63 30.64
N ASN A 855 -25.65 5.58 30.27
CA ASN A 855 -25.69 6.29 29.00
C ASN A 855 -24.53 5.94 28.13
N VAL A 856 -24.69 6.11 26.82
CA VAL A 856 -23.62 6.09 25.83
C VAL A 856 -23.28 7.54 25.48
N ILE A 857 -22.03 7.93 25.73
CA ILE A 857 -21.52 9.26 25.41
C ILE A 857 -20.73 9.13 24.11
N PHE A 858 -21.14 9.86 23.08
CA PHE A 858 -20.48 9.91 21.77
C PHE A 858 -19.64 11.19 21.64
N LYS A 859 -18.44 11.07 21.09
CA LYS A 859 -17.56 12.19 20.73
C LYS A 859 -17.27 12.12 19.24
N ILE A 860 -17.51 13.23 18.52
CA ILE A 860 -17.37 13.30 17.06
C ILE A 860 -16.59 14.58 16.71
N ILE A 861 -15.58 14.43 15.83
CA ILE A 861 -14.93 15.55 15.15
C ILE A 861 -15.21 15.44 13.66
N VAL A 862 -15.72 16.53 13.09
CA VAL A 862 -15.98 16.71 11.66
C VAL A 862 -14.96 17.72 11.12
N PRO A 863 -14.14 17.37 10.11
CA PRO A 863 -13.11 18.24 9.55
C PRO A 863 -13.67 19.53 8.95
N VAL A 864 -12.82 20.57 8.87
CA VAL A 864 -13.19 21.86 8.25
C VAL A 864 -13.64 21.69 6.80
N GLY A 865 -14.77 22.29 6.43
CA GLY A 865 -15.32 22.23 5.07
C GLY A 865 -15.97 20.91 4.68
N THR A 866 -16.29 20.04 5.67
CA THR A 866 -16.98 18.76 5.44
C THR A 866 -18.27 18.67 6.26
N GLU A 867 -19.10 17.69 5.93
CA GLU A 867 -20.38 17.42 6.60
C GLU A 867 -20.50 15.95 6.96
N ALA A 868 -21.15 15.68 8.10
CA ALA A 868 -21.46 14.32 8.54
C ALA A 868 -22.97 14.11 8.71
N ILE A 869 -23.46 12.99 8.18
CA ILE A 869 -24.80 12.47 8.45
C ILE A 869 -24.66 11.46 9.59
N VAL A 870 -25.19 11.82 10.77
CA VAL A 870 -24.98 11.06 12.01
C VAL A 870 -26.25 10.39 12.47
N ASP A 871 -26.21 9.06 12.60
CA ASP A 871 -27.28 8.24 13.17
C ASP A 871 -26.72 7.48 14.39
N LEU A 872 -27.08 7.94 15.58
CA LEU A 872 -26.65 7.34 16.84
C LEU A 872 -27.57 6.22 17.33
N GLY A 873 -28.58 5.85 16.54
CA GLY A 873 -29.57 4.82 16.88
C GLY A 873 -30.59 5.28 17.94
N ASP A 874 -30.76 6.58 18.13
CA ASP A 874 -31.78 7.20 18.99
C ASP A 874 -33.10 7.50 18.25
N GLY A 875 -33.14 7.26 16.94
CA GLY A 875 -34.27 7.51 16.05
C GLY A 875 -34.19 8.87 15.35
N GLU A 876 -33.19 9.69 15.61
CA GLU A 876 -32.93 10.97 14.97
C GLU A 876 -31.67 10.92 14.11
N VAL A 877 -31.78 11.38 12.87
CA VAL A 877 -30.63 11.60 11.99
C VAL A 877 -30.20 13.06 12.08
N LYS A 878 -28.93 13.29 12.44
CA LYS A 878 -28.35 14.62 12.63
C LYS A 878 -27.45 14.96 11.43
N HIS A 879 -27.55 16.21 10.94
CA HIS A 879 -26.65 16.75 9.94
C HIS A 879 -25.66 17.70 10.64
N LEU A 880 -24.40 17.30 10.69
CA LEU A 880 -23.34 18.04 11.36
C LEU A 880 -22.43 18.67 10.32
N THR A 881 -22.13 19.94 10.50
CA THR A 881 -21.06 20.64 9.80
C THR A 881 -19.72 20.41 10.52
N SER A 882 -18.62 21.01 10.05
CA SER A 882 -17.32 20.93 10.74
C SER A 882 -17.43 21.33 12.22
N GLY A 883 -16.60 20.73 13.07
CA GLY A 883 -16.54 21.05 14.49
C GLY A 883 -16.42 19.83 15.42
N PHE A 884 -16.44 20.11 16.72
CA PHE A 884 -16.51 19.10 17.76
C PHE A 884 -17.93 18.99 18.29
N TYR A 885 -18.40 17.75 18.48
CA TYR A 885 -19.73 17.43 18.99
C TYR A 885 -19.66 16.33 20.05
N GLN A 886 -20.53 16.48 21.07
CA GLN A 886 -20.76 15.45 22.07
C GLN A 886 -22.25 15.20 22.18
N PHE A 887 -22.63 13.92 22.18
CA PHE A 887 -24.03 13.50 22.32
C PHE A 887 -24.12 12.44 23.40
N GLU A 888 -25.32 12.35 23.99
CA GLU A 888 -25.65 11.37 25.01
C GLU A 888 -26.98 10.68 24.64
N ARG A 889 -27.01 9.36 24.79
CA ARG A 889 -28.26 8.61 24.72
C ARG A 889 -28.30 7.51 25.78
N PRO A 890 -29.50 7.14 26.32
CA PRO A 890 -29.62 6.00 27.20
C PRO A 890 -29.11 4.70 26.53
N GLN A 891 -28.42 3.86 27.30
CA GLN A 891 -28.10 2.51 26.86
C GLN A 891 -29.44 1.76 26.71
N LYS A 892 -29.72 1.21 25.50
CA LYS A 892 -30.95 0.47 25.25
C LYS A 892 -31.04 -0.74 26.18
N GLU A 893 -32.02 -0.77 27.08
CA GLU A 893 -32.36 -1.98 27.81
C GLU A 893 -32.73 -3.09 26.82
N GLN A 894 -32.07 -4.20 26.91
CA GLN A 894 -32.45 -5.35 26.11
C GLN A 894 -33.67 -5.99 26.73
N LYS A 895 -34.80 -5.95 26.07
CA LYS A 895 -35.90 -6.85 26.41
C LYS A 895 -35.33 -8.28 26.36
N LYS A 896 -35.25 -8.92 27.53
CA LYS A 896 -34.99 -10.36 27.60
C LYS A 896 -36.08 -11.05 26.76
N LYS A 897 -35.68 -11.62 25.60
CA LYS A 897 -36.50 -12.56 24.85
C LYS A 897 -36.42 -13.94 25.48
#